data_e30157c9c3fb7c94a21c87681629a240
#
_entry.id   e30157c9c3fb7c94a21c87681629a240
#
_cell.length_a   1.000
_cell.length_b   1.000
_cell.length_c   1.000
_cell.angle_alpha   90.00
_cell.angle_beta   90.00
_cell.angle_gamma   90.00
#
_symmetry.space_group_name_H-M   'P 1'
#
loop_
_entity.id
_entity.type
_entity.pdbx_description
1 polymer ?
#
loop_
_entity_poly.entity_id
_entity_poly.type
_entity_poly.pdbx_seq_one_letter_code
_entity_poly.pdbx_strand_id
1 'polypeptide(L)'
;MPKWLIVLLAIASLAGVIVLEQTREPFPAVTPVMNTQAPTATPPATVPTVPQTASSAVGAPALPLPETTRPQTPSEIPSAPQTPSTAAAPSSVENPWAGLPLAEFLNRAAGELVRLSPETVTFLGLGTELGVRDDHLDPLTAEWEAEYYAIEQAIVDHLATYDLARETAEDRLNAEIYRASLASDLAGRSFTDNGYGVSSYMDSYPTYIEWFLTSLHPLETLENAEDYVARLAEIPARFRELEARLQQSEAIHAVPPRFMLEIAVEQLRATGSQPIEGSGLYATLRDALATIADATEETTRALLGSAEQVIADEVLPSYLELAEFVAAMAARANDDAGVWKQDSGADYYAYCLASQTTTDLSADEIYDLGLAEVERIQTEIRTAAATLGFDSALSMPELFGRLAEETGTSLGEDTIARCQALIDDIVPRVSSAFLRMPTQHLVVVDGGSDIYFSPGTLDGSRPGQFFAPTLVPQPIYGLPTVTYHEAVPGHGFQSAVAYEADIPPYIAGMSFTSFSEGWALYAERLAWEEGAYDENPYGNLGRLQDELFRAVRLVVDPGLHAKRWAYEQAVEYMVNNTGLDEPYVRSEVERYIVTPGQAVTYKVGMLRILDLRERAKAELGDTFSLPEFHDIVLGHGELPLDLLERLIDEYIAEHQG
;
A
#
# COMPACT_ATOMS: atom_id res chain seq x y z
N MET A 1 13.17 8.12 3.03
CA MET A 1 12.84 7.24 1.89
C MET A 1 13.05 8.00 0.61
N PRO A 2 13.55 7.41 -0.47
CA PRO A 2 13.53 8.07 -1.77
C PRO A 2 12.08 8.45 -2.11
N LYS A 3 11.85 9.63 -2.72
CA LYS A 3 10.48 10.14 -2.91
C LYS A 3 9.63 9.32 -3.88
N TRP A 4 10.26 8.69 -4.88
CA TRP A 4 9.60 7.71 -5.73
C TRP A 4 9.07 6.49 -4.91
N LEU A 5 9.74 6.15 -3.79
CA LEU A 5 9.26 5.12 -2.87
C LEU A 5 8.05 5.60 -2.06
N ILE A 6 7.93 6.90 -1.79
CA ILE A 6 6.73 7.50 -1.15
C ILE A 6 5.54 7.46 -2.12
N VAL A 7 5.77 7.76 -3.40
CA VAL A 7 4.76 7.60 -4.45
C VAL A 7 4.38 6.11 -4.60
N LEU A 8 5.35 5.19 -4.56
CA LEU A 8 5.09 3.74 -4.54
C LEU A 8 4.37 3.29 -3.27
N LEU A 9 4.68 3.86 -2.11
CA LEU A 9 4.00 3.53 -0.86
C LEU A 9 2.58 4.13 -0.81
N ALA A 10 2.38 5.31 -1.37
CA ALA A 10 1.04 5.84 -1.63
C ALA A 10 0.27 4.94 -2.62
N ILE A 11 0.95 4.42 -3.64
CA ILE A 11 0.40 3.45 -4.60
C ILE A 11 0.22 2.07 -3.96
N ALA A 12 1.15 1.59 -3.13
CA ALA A 12 1.05 0.31 -2.45
C ALA A 12 0.02 0.31 -1.31
N SER A 13 -0.34 1.47 -0.76
CA SER A 13 -1.51 1.62 0.12
C SER A 13 -2.82 1.74 -0.67
N LEU A 14 -2.76 2.19 -1.93
CA LEU A 14 -3.87 2.24 -2.88
C LEU A 14 -3.95 0.97 -3.74
N ALA A 15 -2.84 0.25 -3.90
CA ALA A 15 -2.73 -1.00 -4.62
C ALA A 15 -2.17 -2.07 -3.67
N GLY A 16 -3.04 -2.85 -3.05
CA GLY A 16 -2.60 -4.05 -2.32
C GLY A 16 -1.80 -4.94 -3.27
N VAL A 17 -0.58 -5.22 -2.85
CA VAL A 17 0.35 -6.26 -3.37
C VAL A 17 0.20 -6.64 -4.84
N ILE A 18 0.91 -5.97 -5.73
CA ILE A 18 1.18 -6.46 -7.09
C ILE A 18 2.31 -7.49 -7.00
N VAL A 19 2.01 -8.76 -7.18
CA VAL A 19 3.02 -9.82 -7.37
C VAL A 19 3.26 -9.99 -8.86
N LEU A 20 4.35 -9.44 -9.36
CA LEU A 20 4.81 -9.71 -10.72
C LEU A 20 5.42 -11.11 -10.81
N GLU A 21 4.64 -12.09 -11.24
CA GLU A 21 5.18 -13.30 -11.88
C GLU A 21 5.27 -13.10 -13.39
N GLN A 22 6.19 -12.27 -13.86
CA GLN A 22 6.68 -12.37 -15.23
C GLN A 22 8.01 -13.14 -15.24
N THR A 23 8.01 -14.29 -15.94
CA THR A 23 9.12 -15.19 -16.24
C THR A 23 9.47 -16.27 -15.19
N ARG A 24 8.55 -17.21 -14.95
CA ARG A 24 8.93 -18.60 -14.78
C ARG A 24 8.33 -19.40 -15.93
N GLU A 25 9.18 -20.09 -16.71
CA GLU A 25 8.72 -21.02 -17.73
C GLU A 25 7.70 -22.00 -17.13
N PRO A 26 6.62 -22.35 -17.86
CA PRO A 26 5.66 -23.31 -17.35
C PRO A 26 6.37 -24.65 -17.13
N PHE A 27 6.22 -25.23 -15.93
CA PHE A 27 6.64 -26.58 -15.63
C PHE A 27 6.12 -27.52 -16.73
N PRO A 28 6.90 -28.52 -17.17
CA PRO A 28 6.48 -29.43 -18.22
C PRO A 28 5.18 -30.12 -17.78
N ALA A 29 4.18 -30.02 -18.64
CA ALA A 29 2.85 -30.59 -18.45
C ALA A 29 2.97 -32.09 -18.12
N VAL A 30 2.56 -32.45 -16.91
CA VAL A 30 2.30 -33.85 -16.58
C VAL A 30 1.05 -34.26 -17.34
N THR A 31 1.23 -35.09 -18.35
CA THR A 31 0.16 -35.64 -19.17
C THR A 31 -0.80 -36.45 -18.26
N PRO A 32 -2.08 -36.11 -18.19
CA PRO A 32 -3.02 -36.94 -17.44
C PRO A 32 -3.26 -38.24 -18.21
N VAL A 33 -2.96 -39.35 -17.58
CA VAL A 33 -3.41 -40.68 -18.06
C VAL A 33 -4.93 -40.72 -17.96
N MET A 34 -5.60 -40.65 -19.11
CA MET A 34 -7.04 -40.86 -19.20
C MET A 34 -7.37 -42.30 -18.74
N ASN A 35 -8.03 -42.43 -17.61
CA ASN A 35 -8.71 -43.65 -17.25
C ASN A 35 -10.22 -43.45 -17.45
N THR A 36 -10.73 -43.99 -18.56
CA THR A 36 -12.14 -43.98 -18.94
C THR A 36 -12.91 -45.03 -18.16
N GLN A 37 -13.53 -44.65 -17.04
CA GLN A 37 -14.73 -45.32 -16.57
C GLN A 37 -15.58 -44.37 -15.73
N ALA A 38 -16.75 -44.02 -16.25
CA ALA A 38 -17.75 -43.22 -15.53
C ALA A 38 -18.44 -44.05 -14.44
N PRO A 39 -18.56 -43.54 -13.22
CA PRO A 39 -19.52 -44.10 -12.26
C PRO A 39 -20.86 -43.39 -12.38
N THR A 40 -21.91 -44.19 -12.37
CA THR A 40 -23.32 -43.85 -12.35
C THR A 40 -23.70 -42.98 -11.15
N ALA A 41 -24.47 -41.93 -11.43
CA ALA A 41 -25.00 -40.98 -10.46
C ALA A 41 -25.92 -41.67 -9.43
N THR A 42 -25.66 -41.43 -8.15
CA THR A 42 -26.56 -41.68 -7.02
C THR A 42 -27.16 -40.33 -6.57
N PRO A 43 -28.47 -40.24 -6.26
CA PRO A 43 -29.08 -38.95 -5.89
C PRO A 43 -28.63 -38.47 -4.51
N PRO A 44 -28.65 -37.12 -4.27
CA PRO A 44 -28.11 -36.54 -3.05
C PRO A 44 -28.94 -36.90 -1.82
N ALA A 45 -28.24 -37.26 -0.75
CA ALA A 45 -28.82 -37.49 0.56
C ALA A 45 -29.25 -36.14 1.17
N THR A 46 -30.45 -36.11 1.73
CA THR A 46 -31.02 -35.00 2.47
C THR A 46 -30.17 -34.65 3.69
N VAL A 47 -29.73 -33.40 3.74
CA VAL A 47 -29.06 -32.79 4.88
C VAL A 47 -30.02 -32.69 6.06
N PRO A 48 -29.63 -33.12 7.27
CA PRO A 48 -30.48 -32.92 8.46
C PRO A 48 -30.44 -31.44 8.88
N THR A 49 -31.58 -30.83 9.02
CA THR A 49 -31.77 -29.52 9.66
C THR A 49 -31.37 -29.58 11.12
N VAL A 50 -30.37 -28.83 11.49
CA VAL A 50 -29.96 -28.58 12.87
C VAL A 50 -30.83 -27.45 13.44
N PRO A 51 -31.37 -27.57 14.68
CA PRO A 51 -32.20 -26.54 15.28
C PRO A 51 -31.36 -25.27 15.55
N GLN A 52 -31.88 -24.12 15.12
CA GLN A 52 -31.36 -22.80 15.47
C GLN A 52 -31.40 -22.62 17.00
N THR A 53 -30.24 -22.69 17.64
CA THR A 53 -30.00 -21.98 18.89
C THR A 53 -29.16 -20.76 18.53
N ALA A 54 -29.74 -19.58 18.67
CA ALA A 54 -29.04 -18.32 18.59
C ALA A 54 -27.89 -18.32 19.62
N SER A 55 -26.68 -18.60 19.16
CA SER A 55 -25.47 -18.41 19.94
C SER A 55 -24.87 -17.09 19.47
N SER A 56 -25.14 -16.03 20.19
CA SER A 56 -24.32 -14.81 20.18
C SER A 56 -22.97 -15.17 20.81
N ALA A 57 -22.11 -15.82 20.06
CA ALA A 57 -20.69 -15.87 20.38
C ALA A 57 -20.13 -14.49 20.03
N VAL A 58 -20.11 -13.58 20.99
CA VAL A 58 -19.29 -12.37 20.95
C VAL A 58 -17.87 -12.86 20.80
N GLY A 59 -17.22 -12.58 19.64
CA GLY A 59 -15.80 -12.87 19.45
C GLY A 59 -14.99 -12.21 20.57
N ALA A 60 -13.90 -12.83 20.96
CA ALA A 60 -13.02 -12.22 21.96
C ALA A 60 -12.60 -10.82 21.48
N PRO A 61 -12.64 -9.80 22.34
CA PRO A 61 -12.18 -8.47 21.97
C PRO A 61 -10.70 -8.52 21.57
N ALA A 62 -10.32 -7.77 20.53
CA ALA A 62 -8.91 -7.54 20.21
C ALA A 62 -8.21 -6.93 21.44
N LEU A 63 -6.92 -7.21 21.60
CA LEU A 63 -6.15 -6.59 22.67
C LEU A 63 -6.03 -5.08 22.40
N PRO A 64 -6.24 -4.22 23.40
CA PRO A 64 -6.00 -2.79 23.25
C PRO A 64 -4.51 -2.54 22.98
N LEU A 65 -4.22 -1.50 22.20
CA LEU A 65 -2.85 -1.00 22.07
C LEU A 65 -2.30 -0.63 23.46
N PRO A 66 -0.97 -0.78 23.69
CA PRO A 66 -0.35 -0.23 24.88
C PRO A 66 -0.71 1.25 25.02
N GLU A 67 -1.08 1.69 26.24
CA GLU A 67 -1.34 3.10 26.49
C GLU A 67 -0.10 3.91 26.10
N THR A 68 -0.20 4.66 25.00
CA THR A 68 0.80 5.69 24.69
C THR A 68 0.75 6.70 25.83
N THR A 69 1.85 6.90 26.52
CA THR A 69 1.93 7.91 27.59
C THR A 69 1.50 9.24 26.98
N ARG A 70 0.33 9.71 27.40
CA ARG A 70 -0.28 10.96 26.94
C ARG A 70 0.78 12.05 26.88
N PRO A 71 1.07 12.70 25.73
CA PRO A 71 1.97 13.83 25.72
C PRO A 71 1.37 14.92 26.58
N GLN A 72 2.03 15.25 27.67
CA GLN A 72 1.76 16.49 28.38
C GLN A 72 2.26 17.61 27.47
N THR A 73 1.34 18.34 26.81
CA THR A 73 1.60 19.56 26.02
C THR A 73 2.75 19.43 25.01
N PRO A 74 2.66 19.98 23.80
CA PRO A 74 3.67 19.77 22.77
C PRO A 74 5.04 19.98 23.37
N SER A 75 5.72 18.86 23.64
CA SER A 75 7.10 18.84 24.11
C SER A 75 7.90 19.43 22.95
N GLU A 76 8.64 20.47 23.22
CA GLU A 76 9.59 21.05 22.29
C GLU A 76 10.37 19.90 21.65
N ILE A 77 10.25 19.76 20.31
CA ILE A 77 11.08 18.86 19.52
C ILE A 77 12.52 19.10 19.92
N PRO A 78 13.32 18.08 20.29
CA PRO A 78 14.72 18.30 20.63
C PRO A 78 15.39 19.00 19.47
N SER A 79 15.85 20.23 19.68
CA SER A 79 16.60 20.99 18.69
C SER A 79 17.82 20.16 18.29
N ALA A 80 17.92 19.80 17.01
CA ALA A 80 19.12 19.21 16.46
C ALA A 80 20.34 20.07 16.82
N PRO A 81 21.53 19.49 17.07
CA PRO A 81 22.72 20.26 17.42
C PRO A 81 23.02 21.27 16.32
N GLN A 82 22.91 22.54 16.64
CA GLN A 82 23.24 23.65 15.73
C GLN A 82 24.72 23.62 15.43
N THR A 83 25.10 23.15 14.26
CA THR A 83 26.36 23.50 13.65
C THR A 83 26.29 24.97 13.18
N PRO A 84 27.25 25.84 13.48
CA PRO A 84 27.20 27.22 13.02
C PRO A 84 27.45 27.25 11.51
N SER A 85 26.41 27.32 10.71
CA SER A 85 26.51 27.63 9.28
C SER A 85 26.54 29.15 9.11
N THR A 86 27.72 29.67 8.79
CA THR A 86 27.88 31.01 8.21
C THR A 86 27.62 30.93 6.70
N ALA A 87 26.44 30.56 6.29
CA ALA A 87 25.97 30.82 4.94
C ALA A 87 25.17 32.13 4.97
N ALA A 88 25.57 33.08 4.12
CA ALA A 88 24.87 34.35 3.95
C ALA A 88 23.40 34.07 3.58
N ALA A 89 22.48 34.72 4.28
CA ALA A 89 21.08 34.70 3.95
C ALA A 89 20.89 35.07 2.47
N PRO A 90 20.09 34.29 1.70
CA PRO A 90 19.78 34.67 0.34
C PRO A 90 19.01 36.00 0.38
N SER A 91 19.29 36.88 -0.55
CA SER A 91 18.61 38.14 -0.79
C SER A 91 17.12 37.93 -0.79
N SER A 92 16.36 38.81 -0.13
CA SER A 92 14.89 38.81 0.04
C SER A 92 14.13 38.41 -1.23
N VAL A 93 13.91 37.12 -1.41
CA VAL A 93 12.84 36.64 -2.27
C VAL A 93 11.57 36.98 -1.50
N GLU A 94 10.68 37.80 -2.09
CA GLU A 94 9.36 38.07 -1.50
C GLU A 94 8.70 36.70 -1.24
N ASN A 95 8.29 36.47 0.01
CA ASN A 95 7.56 35.26 0.38
C ASN A 95 6.29 35.17 -0.47
N PRO A 96 6.15 34.20 -1.39
CA PRO A 96 5.03 34.16 -2.34
C PRO A 96 3.69 33.92 -1.66
N TRP A 97 3.69 33.51 -0.40
CA TRP A 97 2.49 33.20 0.39
C TRP A 97 2.12 34.28 1.40
N ALA A 98 2.89 35.40 1.47
CA ALA A 98 2.68 36.43 2.46
C ALA A 98 1.28 37.05 2.36
N GLY A 99 0.51 36.98 3.47
CA GLY A 99 -0.81 37.56 3.60
C GLY A 99 -1.95 36.77 2.95
N LEU A 100 -1.72 35.56 2.48
CA LEU A 100 -2.79 34.68 2.00
C LEU A 100 -3.62 34.17 3.18
N PRO A 101 -4.95 33.97 2.99
CA PRO A 101 -5.75 33.14 3.89
C PRO A 101 -5.20 31.71 3.97
N LEU A 102 -5.41 31.00 5.10
CA LEU A 102 -4.86 29.66 5.33
C LEU A 102 -5.21 28.68 4.20
N ALA A 103 -6.48 28.56 3.83
CA ALA A 103 -6.92 27.64 2.77
C ALA A 103 -6.26 27.96 1.41
N GLU A 104 -6.13 29.25 1.04
CA GLU A 104 -5.46 29.64 -0.21
C GLU A 104 -3.96 29.35 -0.16
N PHE A 105 -3.32 29.58 0.99
CA PHE A 105 -1.91 29.22 1.21
C PHE A 105 -1.69 27.70 1.02
N LEU A 106 -2.48 26.86 1.69
CA LEU A 106 -2.33 25.40 1.62
C LEU A 106 -2.47 24.88 0.19
N ASN A 107 -3.52 25.33 -0.54
CA ASN A 107 -3.70 24.95 -1.94
C ASN A 107 -2.52 25.37 -2.83
N ARG A 108 -2.03 26.60 -2.68
CA ARG A 108 -0.91 27.09 -3.47
C ARG A 108 0.39 26.37 -3.14
N ALA A 109 0.68 26.19 -1.86
CA ALA A 109 1.89 25.52 -1.38
C ALA A 109 1.92 24.05 -1.84
N ALA A 110 0.81 23.34 -1.76
CA ALA A 110 0.69 21.97 -2.28
C ALA A 110 0.96 21.93 -3.80
N GLY A 111 0.35 22.83 -4.57
CA GLY A 111 0.58 22.89 -6.01
C GLY A 111 2.04 23.25 -6.38
N GLU A 112 2.73 24.09 -5.59
CA GLU A 112 4.15 24.40 -5.81
C GLU A 112 5.04 23.18 -5.51
N LEU A 113 4.74 22.41 -4.48
CA LEU A 113 5.49 21.20 -4.12
C LEU A 113 5.30 20.10 -5.17
N VAL A 114 4.06 19.84 -5.57
CA VAL A 114 3.70 18.82 -6.58
C VAL A 114 4.38 19.11 -7.94
N ARG A 115 4.49 20.38 -8.35
CA ARG A 115 5.17 20.76 -9.60
C ARG A 115 6.64 20.35 -9.68
N LEU A 116 7.30 20.11 -8.55
CA LEU A 116 8.70 19.67 -8.52
C LEU A 116 8.85 18.20 -8.92
N SER A 117 7.76 17.43 -8.91
CA SER A 117 7.74 16.01 -9.28
C SER A 117 6.81 15.79 -10.47
N PRO A 118 7.33 15.82 -11.71
CA PRO A 118 6.57 15.49 -12.92
C PRO A 118 5.87 14.12 -12.83
N GLU A 119 6.46 13.15 -12.15
CA GLU A 119 5.84 11.83 -11.94
C GLU A 119 4.62 11.92 -11.02
N THR A 120 4.68 12.71 -9.93
CA THR A 120 3.54 12.96 -9.05
C THR A 120 2.43 13.75 -9.76
N VAL A 121 2.79 14.72 -10.60
CA VAL A 121 1.82 15.46 -11.43
C VAL A 121 1.05 14.51 -12.33
N THR A 122 1.75 13.58 -13.00
CA THR A 122 1.14 12.55 -13.85
C THR A 122 0.24 11.61 -13.04
N PHE A 123 0.73 11.13 -11.91
CA PHE A 123 -0.01 10.22 -11.02
C PHE A 123 -1.34 10.81 -10.56
N LEU A 124 -1.33 12.08 -10.17
CA LEU A 124 -2.53 12.80 -9.70
C LEU A 124 -3.42 13.30 -10.84
N GLY A 125 -2.96 13.26 -12.10
CA GLY A 125 -3.69 13.80 -13.24
C GLY A 125 -3.76 15.33 -13.27
N LEU A 126 -2.82 16.03 -12.64
CA LEU A 126 -2.85 17.50 -12.45
C LEU A 126 -2.07 18.28 -13.52
N GLY A 127 -1.60 17.63 -14.59
CA GLY A 127 -0.78 18.26 -15.63
C GLY A 127 -1.41 19.50 -16.24
N THR A 128 -2.67 19.41 -16.66
CA THR A 128 -3.42 20.54 -17.24
C THR A 128 -3.64 21.68 -16.23
N GLU A 129 -4.00 21.35 -14.99
CA GLU A 129 -4.27 22.34 -13.94
C GLU A 129 -3.02 23.09 -13.54
N LEU A 130 -1.93 22.38 -13.38
CA LEU A 130 -0.64 22.95 -12.96
C LEU A 130 0.18 23.50 -14.13
N GLY A 131 -0.21 23.27 -15.38
CA GLY A 131 0.51 23.68 -16.57
C GLY A 131 1.87 22.96 -16.71
N VAL A 132 1.95 21.71 -16.30
CA VAL A 132 3.12 20.84 -16.39
C VAL A 132 2.85 19.76 -17.43
N ARG A 133 3.80 19.54 -18.34
CA ARG A 133 3.74 18.45 -19.32
C ARG A 133 4.26 17.15 -18.72
N ASP A 134 3.79 16.03 -19.28
CA ASP A 134 4.19 14.68 -18.88
C ASP A 134 5.49 14.22 -19.58
N ASP A 135 6.42 15.14 -19.89
CA ASP A 135 7.58 14.91 -20.75
C ASP A 135 8.90 14.68 -19.97
N HIS A 136 8.87 14.73 -18.63
CA HIS A 136 10.02 14.52 -17.77
C HIS A 136 9.79 13.45 -16.71
N LEU A 137 10.89 12.80 -16.28
CA LEU A 137 10.98 11.95 -15.10
C LEU A 137 11.58 12.72 -13.92
N ASP A 138 11.27 12.28 -12.71
CA ASP A 138 11.86 12.88 -11.50
C ASP A 138 13.38 12.66 -11.45
N PRO A 139 14.17 13.70 -11.18
CA PRO A 139 15.61 13.52 -10.95
C PRO A 139 15.89 12.72 -9.67
N LEU A 140 16.92 11.87 -9.70
CA LEU A 140 17.40 11.15 -8.52
C LEU A 140 18.64 11.81 -7.89
N THR A 141 18.82 13.11 -8.09
CA THR A 141 19.99 13.87 -7.63
C THR A 141 19.80 14.45 -6.24
N ALA A 142 20.91 14.57 -5.50
CA ALA A 142 20.90 15.20 -4.18
C ALA A 142 20.50 16.69 -4.25
N GLU A 143 20.76 17.37 -5.37
CA GLU A 143 20.38 18.76 -5.60
C GLU A 143 18.85 18.92 -5.67
N TRP A 144 18.20 18.04 -6.42
CA TRP A 144 16.72 18.03 -6.51
C TRP A 144 16.08 17.72 -5.16
N GLU A 145 16.59 16.73 -4.44
CA GLU A 145 16.11 16.43 -3.08
C GLU A 145 16.27 17.60 -2.12
N ALA A 146 17.44 18.28 -2.17
CA ALA A 146 17.68 19.43 -1.32
C ALA A 146 16.71 20.59 -1.62
N GLU A 147 16.38 20.82 -2.90
CA GLU A 147 15.38 21.81 -3.31
C GLU A 147 13.98 21.44 -2.79
N TYR A 148 13.60 20.20 -2.96
CA TYR A 148 12.31 19.67 -2.51
C TYR A 148 12.14 19.84 -0.98
N TYR A 149 13.11 19.36 -0.19
CA TYR A 149 13.09 19.54 1.26
C TYR A 149 13.16 20.99 1.73
N ALA A 150 13.81 21.86 0.95
CA ALA A 150 13.84 23.29 1.27
C ALA A 150 12.46 23.94 1.12
N ILE A 151 11.69 23.53 0.12
CA ILE A 151 10.31 24.00 -0.08
C ILE A 151 9.38 23.41 0.99
N GLU A 152 9.47 22.13 1.32
CA GLU A 152 8.73 21.54 2.44
C GLU A 152 8.96 22.29 3.75
N GLN A 153 10.23 22.56 4.08
CA GLN A 153 10.58 23.31 5.28
C GLN A 153 9.99 24.72 5.26
N ALA A 154 10.06 25.41 4.10
CA ALA A 154 9.50 26.75 3.95
C ALA A 154 7.97 26.75 4.13
N ILE A 155 7.28 25.71 3.66
CA ILE A 155 5.83 25.53 3.86
C ILE A 155 5.54 25.35 5.35
N VAL A 156 6.26 24.46 6.04
CA VAL A 156 6.08 24.24 7.49
C VAL A 156 6.34 25.51 8.29
N ASP A 157 7.42 26.23 7.98
CA ASP A 157 7.77 27.50 8.63
C ASP A 157 6.70 28.57 8.41
N HIS A 158 6.14 28.65 7.19
CA HIS A 158 5.08 29.60 6.90
C HIS A 158 3.76 29.21 7.58
N LEU A 159 3.40 27.94 7.57
CA LEU A 159 2.22 27.41 8.28
C LEU A 159 2.27 27.74 9.77
N ALA A 160 3.43 27.74 10.40
CA ALA A 160 3.60 28.12 11.79
C ALA A 160 3.28 29.60 12.09
N THR A 161 3.14 30.45 11.07
CA THR A 161 2.75 31.87 11.24
C THR A 161 1.26 32.08 11.43
N TYR A 162 0.41 31.08 11.13
CA TYR A 162 -1.03 31.16 11.31
C TYR A 162 -1.45 30.85 12.75
N ASP A 163 -2.46 31.59 13.24
CA ASP A 163 -3.13 31.29 14.51
C ASP A 163 -4.29 30.31 14.24
N LEU A 164 -3.97 29.02 14.19
CA LEU A 164 -4.93 27.97 13.85
C LEU A 164 -6.16 27.95 14.79
N ALA A 165 -6.07 28.54 16.00
CA ALA A 165 -7.23 28.65 16.88
C ALA A 165 -8.31 29.61 16.38
N ARG A 166 -8.00 30.46 15.39
CA ARG A 166 -8.94 31.41 14.77
C ARG A 166 -9.51 30.93 13.46
N GLU A 167 -8.94 29.87 12.91
CA GLU A 167 -9.39 29.27 11.66
C GLU A 167 -10.63 28.40 11.88
N THR A 168 -11.31 28.04 10.81
CA THR A 168 -12.41 27.07 10.87
C THR A 168 -11.90 25.71 11.38
N ALA A 169 -12.78 24.86 11.91
CA ALA A 169 -12.38 23.53 12.34
C ALA A 169 -11.81 22.70 11.18
N GLU A 170 -12.38 22.86 10.00
CA GLU A 170 -11.97 22.20 8.77
C GLU A 170 -10.59 22.69 8.29
N ASP A 171 -10.39 24.02 8.13
CA ASP A 171 -9.10 24.56 7.70
C ASP A 171 -7.98 24.21 8.68
N ARG A 172 -8.29 24.19 9.99
CA ARG A 172 -7.34 23.76 11.02
C ARG A 172 -6.98 22.29 10.85
N LEU A 173 -7.96 21.42 10.65
CA LEU A 173 -7.71 19.98 10.46
C LEU A 173 -6.88 19.75 9.20
N ASN A 174 -7.23 20.37 8.07
CA ASN A 174 -6.48 20.27 6.83
C ASN A 174 -5.03 20.74 6.99
N ALA A 175 -4.81 21.84 7.73
CA ALA A 175 -3.47 22.34 8.04
C ALA A 175 -2.67 21.36 8.91
N GLU A 176 -3.30 20.69 9.87
CA GLU A 176 -2.67 19.71 10.76
C GLU A 176 -2.33 18.41 10.01
N ILE A 177 -3.20 17.92 9.13
CA ILE A 177 -2.94 16.76 8.27
C ILE A 177 -1.73 17.06 7.37
N TYR A 178 -1.76 18.21 6.67
CA TYR A 178 -0.68 18.59 5.75
C TYR A 178 0.66 18.76 6.49
N ARG A 179 0.62 19.40 7.66
CA ARG A 179 1.81 19.54 8.52
C ARG A 179 2.35 18.20 8.98
N ALA A 180 1.51 17.23 9.34
CA ALA A 180 1.93 15.91 9.77
C ALA A 180 2.64 15.15 8.64
N SER A 181 2.12 15.21 7.41
CA SER A 181 2.77 14.63 6.23
C SER A 181 4.14 15.24 5.98
N LEU A 182 4.24 16.57 5.88
CA LEU A 182 5.51 17.27 5.66
C LEU A 182 6.52 17.02 6.80
N ALA A 183 6.07 16.97 8.05
CA ALA A 183 6.94 16.71 9.20
C ALA A 183 7.51 15.29 9.16
N SER A 184 6.72 14.31 8.73
CA SER A 184 7.17 12.93 8.52
C SER A 184 8.24 12.86 7.42
N ASP A 185 8.02 13.53 6.30
CA ASP A 185 8.99 13.60 5.18
C ASP A 185 10.29 14.27 5.61
N LEU A 186 10.22 15.42 6.25
CA LEU A 186 11.38 16.14 6.75
C LEU A 186 12.19 15.35 7.79
N ALA A 187 11.53 14.54 8.63
CA ALA A 187 12.19 13.62 9.57
C ALA A 187 12.97 12.53 8.81
N GLY A 188 12.47 12.09 7.65
CA GLY A 188 13.13 11.12 6.77
C GLY A 188 14.35 11.64 6.00
N ARG A 189 14.57 12.96 5.99
CA ARG A 189 15.65 13.60 5.19
C ARG A 189 17.05 13.05 5.47
N SER A 190 17.33 12.61 6.68
CA SER A 190 18.63 12.00 7.04
C SER A 190 18.78 10.54 6.62
N PHE A 191 17.72 9.92 6.09
CA PHE A 191 17.66 8.51 5.75
C PHE A 191 17.40 8.25 4.25
N THR A 192 17.62 9.25 3.38
CA THR A 192 17.34 9.12 1.95
C THR A 192 18.13 8.01 1.26
N ASP A 193 19.35 7.72 1.74
CA ASP A 193 20.21 6.66 1.20
C ASP A 193 20.03 5.30 1.91
N ASN A 194 19.16 5.19 2.93
CA ASN A 194 18.92 3.95 3.66
C ASN A 194 17.93 3.00 2.95
N GLY A 195 17.07 3.52 2.08
CA GLY A 195 16.17 2.71 1.26
C GLY A 195 16.90 2.00 0.13
N TYR A 196 16.34 0.88 -0.33
CA TYR A 196 16.93 0.09 -1.40
C TYR A 196 16.44 0.57 -2.76
N GLY A 197 17.32 1.19 -3.55
CA GLY A 197 16.99 1.69 -4.90
C GLY A 197 16.87 0.60 -5.97
N VAL A 198 17.45 -0.58 -5.72
CA VAL A 198 17.35 -1.77 -6.56
C VAL A 198 17.19 -3.00 -5.69
N SER A 199 16.18 -3.82 -5.98
CA SER A 199 15.90 -5.09 -5.31
C SER A 199 15.25 -6.06 -6.31
N SER A 200 14.94 -7.29 -5.88
CA SER A 200 14.12 -8.22 -6.64
C SER A 200 12.64 -7.90 -6.60
N TYR A 201 12.23 -6.95 -5.77
CA TYR A 201 10.84 -6.58 -5.56
C TYR A 201 10.44 -5.38 -6.43
N MET A 202 9.14 -5.17 -6.60
CA MET A 202 8.57 -4.14 -7.46
C MET A 202 8.89 -2.69 -7.05
N ASP A 203 9.34 -2.46 -5.81
CA ASP A 203 9.84 -1.17 -5.33
C ASP A 203 11.21 -0.78 -5.91
N SER A 204 11.82 -1.67 -6.69
CA SER A 204 13.03 -1.41 -7.46
C SER A 204 12.78 -0.31 -8.50
N TYR A 205 13.60 0.75 -8.53
CA TYR A 205 13.40 1.86 -9.46
C TYR A 205 13.28 1.43 -10.94
N PRO A 206 14.09 0.47 -11.47
CA PRO A 206 13.92 -0.02 -12.84
C PRO A 206 12.55 -0.67 -13.12
N THR A 207 11.97 -1.35 -12.12
CA THR A 207 10.63 -1.94 -12.23
C THR A 207 9.55 -0.86 -12.14
N TYR A 208 9.71 0.07 -11.20
CA TYR A 208 8.82 1.20 -11.05
C TYR A 208 8.70 2.03 -12.31
N ILE A 209 9.82 2.40 -12.96
CA ILE A 209 9.77 3.27 -14.13
C ILE A 209 9.11 2.59 -15.33
N GLU A 210 9.30 1.28 -15.50
CA GLU A 210 8.59 0.51 -16.53
C GLU A 210 7.08 0.51 -16.25
N TRP A 211 6.68 0.18 -15.03
CA TRP A 211 5.28 0.21 -14.63
C TRP A 211 4.66 1.61 -14.76
N PHE A 212 5.35 2.66 -14.31
CA PHE A 212 4.89 4.04 -14.41
C PHE A 212 4.59 4.43 -15.86
N LEU A 213 5.50 4.11 -16.79
CA LEU A 213 5.33 4.43 -18.21
C LEU A 213 4.24 3.58 -18.86
N THR A 214 4.13 2.31 -18.51
CA THR A 214 3.16 1.40 -19.17
C THR A 214 1.75 1.46 -18.57
N SER A 215 1.59 1.98 -17.34
CA SER A 215 0.31 1.92 -16.62
C SER A 215 -0.26 3.28 -16.23
N LEU A 216 0.59 4.29 -16.01
CA LEU A 216 0.15 5.61 -15.51
C LEU A 216 0.32 6.74 -16.51
N HIS A 217 1.34 6.69 -17.37
CA HIS A 217 1.55 7.75 -18.35
C HIS A 217 0.33 7.84 -19.29
N PRO A 218 -0.28 9.03 -19.42
CA PRO A 218 -1.45 9.21 -20.31
C PRO A 218 -1.04 9.03 -21.79
N LEU A 219 -1.86 8.34 -22.57
CA LEU A 219 -1.64 8.10 -24.00
C LEU A 219 -2.92 8.31 -24.81
N GLU A 220 -3.62 9.44 -24.55
CA GLU A 220 -4.89 9.76 -25.19
C GLU A 220 -4.72 10.70 -26.39
N THR A 221 -3.61 11.42 -26.48
CA THR A 221 -3.32 12.41 -27.50
C THR A 221 -1.96 12.20 -28.16
N LEU A 222 -1.72 12.83 -29.33
CA LEU A 222 -0.39 12.84 -29.94
C LEU A 222 0.66 13.53 -29.07
N GLU A 223 0.29 14.57 -28.32
CA GLU A 223 1.18 15.23 -27.37
C GLU A 223 1.63 14.27 -26.27
N ASN A 224 0.71 13.50 -25.71
CA ASN A 224 1.07 12.47 -24.71
C ASN A 224 2.02 11.40 -25.31
N ALA A 225 1.83 11.02 -26.55
CA ALA A 225 2.72 10.08 -27.22
C ALA A 225 4.12 10.67 -27.49
N GLU A 226 4.24 11.97 -27.75
CA GLU A 226 5.51 12.69 -27.85
C GLU A 226 6.19 12.76 -26.48
N ASP A 227 5.44 13.07 -25.41
CA ASP A 227 5.91 13.14 -24.03
C ASP A 227 6.40 11.76 -23.54
N TYR A 228 5.69 10.69 -23.92
CA TYR A 228 6.11 9.32 -23.64
C TYR A 228 7.52 9.02 -24.21
N VAL A 229 7.75 9.40 -25.48
CA VAL A 229 9.07 9.20 -26.13
C VAL A 229 10.14 10.07 -25.45
N ALA A 230 9.79 11.28 -24.99
CA ALA A 230 10.72 12.14 -24.24
C ALA A 230 11.14 11.48 -22.92
N ARG A 231 10.20 10.92 -22.15
CA ARG A 231 10.48 10.18 -20.92
C ARG A 231 11.32 8.93 -21.15
N LEU A 232 11.07 8.16 -22.22
CA LEU A 232 11.92 7.01 -22.59
C LEU A 232 13.39 7.43 -22.76
N ALA A 233 13.66 8.59 -23.36
CA ALA A 233 15.00 9.08 -23.59
C ALA A 233 15.71 9.53 -22.29
N GLU A 234 14.99 9.75 -21.19
CA GLU A 234 15.56 10.11 -19.90
C GLU A 234 15.99 8.90 -19.06
N ILE A 235 15.46 7.69 -19.30
CA ILE A 235 15.75 6.48 -18.51
C ILE A 235 17.24 6.24 -18.32
N PRO A 236 18.12 6.32 -19.34
CA PRO A 236 19.55 6.09 -19.14
C PRO A 236 20.23 7.10 -18.24
N ALA A 237 19.71 8.35 -18.20
CA ALA A 237 20.20 9.37 -17.28
C ALA A 237 19.78 9.04 -15.83
N ARG A 238 18.54 8.65 -15.64
CA ARG A 238 18.02 8.22 -14.31
C ARG A 238 18.78 7.02 -13.76
N PHE A 239 19.13 6.03 -14.59
CA PHE A 239 19.91 4.87 -14.15
C PHE A 239 21.34 5.25 -13.72
N ARG A 240 21.99 6.21 -14.38
CA ARG A 240 23.29 6.72 -13.93
C ARG A 240 23.22 7.48 -12.59
N GLU A 241 22.14 8.22 -12.38
CA GLU A 241 21.88 8.87 -11.08
C GLU A 241 21.60 7.82 -9.99
N LEU A 242 20.84 6.76 -10.32
CA LEU A 242 20.60 5.63 -9.45
C LEU A 242 21.91 4.93 -9.06
N GLU A 243 22.81 4.65 -10.01
CA GLU A 243 24.11 4.06 -9.72
C GLU A 243 24.93 4.91 -8.74
N ALA A 244 24.94 6.24 -8.93
CA ALA A 244 25.63 7.15 -8.01
C ALA A 244 25.03 7.08 -6.59
N ARG A 245 23.72 6.94 -6.50
CA ARG A 245 22.99 6.79 -5.24
C ARG A 245 23.28 5.45 -4.56
N LEU A 246 23.25 4.35 -5.33
CA LEU A 246 23.58 3.00 -4.83
C LEU A 246 25.01 2.92 -4.27
N GLN A 247 25.97 3.71 -4.81
CA GLN A 247 27.30 3.81 -4.23
C GLN A 247 27.31 4.48 -2.86
N GLN A 248 26.44 5.48 -2.64
CA GLN A 248 26.28 6.12 -1.32
C GLN A 248 25.61 5.17 -0.33
N SER A 249 24.56 4.47 -0.76
CA SER A 249 23.89 3.44 0.04
C SER A 249 24.86 2.31 0.43
N GLU A 250 25.70 1.83 -0.48
CA GLU A 250 26.73 0.82 -0.18
C GLU A 250 27.73 1.33 0.88
N ALA A 251 28.09 2.61 0.84
CA ALA A 251 29.03 3.20 1.79
C ALA A 251 28.51 3.22 3.25
N ILE A 252 27.20 3.22 3.44
CA ILE A 252 26.52 3.12 4.76
C ILE A 252 25.94 1.72 5.03
N HIS A 253 26.34 0.71 4.27
CA HIS A 253 25.86 -0.67 4.36
C HIS A 253 24.35 -0.86 4.07
N ALA A 254 23.72 0.12 3.42
CA ALA A 254 22.32 0.05 2.99
C ALA A 254 22.19 -0.68 1.64
N VAL A 255 22.43 -1.98 1.67
CA VAL A 255 22.45 -2.87 0.49
C VAL A 255 21.46 -4.02 0.72
N PRO A 256 20.60 -4.38 -0.25
CA PRO A 256 19.75 -5.56 -0.13
C PRO A 256 20.56 -6.85 0.13
N PRO A 257 19.93 -7.91 0.66
CA PRO A 257 20.54 -9.22 0.70
C PRO A 257 21.03 -9.67 -0.68
N ARG A 258 22.13 -10.41 -0.70
CA ARG A 258 22.76 -10.88 -1.95
C ARG A 258 21.78 -11.59 -2.86
N PHE A 259 20.98 -12.52 -2.32
CA PHE A 259 20.03 -13.29 -3.13
C PHE A 259 19.03 -12.40 -3.86
N MET A 260 18.57 -11.30 -3.25
CA MET A 260 17.67 -10.33 -3.89
C MET A 260 18.37 -9.56 -5.02
N LEU A 261 19.63 -9.18 -4.82
CA LEU A 261 20.42 -8.53 -5.87
C LEU A 261 20.70 -9.48 -7.04
N GLU A 262 20.96 -10.75 -6.78
CA GLU A 262 21.16 -11.77 -7.82
C GLU A 262 19.90 -11.94 -8.68
N ILE A 263 18.70 -11.97 -8.07
CA ILE A 263 17.43 -11.99 -8.80
C ILE A 263 17.24 -10.68 -9.60
N ALA A 264 17.51 -9.52 -8.99
CA ALA A 264 17.43 -8.24 -9.68
C ALA A 264 18.34 -8.18 -10.92
N VAL A 265 19.55 -8.73 -10.83
CA VAL A 265 20.47 -8.85 -11.98
C VAL A 265 19.88 -9.68 -13.11
N GLU A 266 19.23 -10.82 -12.77
CA GLU A 266 18.55 -11.65 -13.77
C GLU A 266 17.38 -10.91 -14.43
N GLN A 267 16.58 -10.18 -13.66
CA GLN A 267 15.48 -9.35 -14.16
C GLN A 267 15.99 -8.24 -15.08
N LEU A 268 16.99 -7.47 -14.67
CA LEU A 268 17.60 -6.41 -15.46
C LEU A 268 18.19 -6.92 -16.78
N ARG A 269 18.87 -8.08 -16.75
CA ARG A 269 19.39 -8.72 -17.96
C ARG A 269 18.29 -9.23 -18.88
N ALA A 270 17.22 -9.77 -18.34
CA ALA A 270 16.07 -10.22 -19.11
C ALA A 270 15.44 -9.03 -19.84
N THR A 271 15.16 -7.92 -19.13
CA THR A 271 14.62 -6.69 -19.74
C THR A 271 15.59 -6.12 -20.78
N GLY A 272 16.88 -5.99 -20.47
CA GLY A 272 17.87 -5.42 -21.38
C GLY A 272 18.19 -6.28 -22.61
N SER A 273 17.83 -7.57 -22.60
CA SER A 273 18.09 -8.51 -23.70
C SER A 273 16.86 -8.86 -24.52
N GLN A 274 15.70 -8.36 -24.18
CA GLN A 274 14.45 -8.67 -24.89
C GLN A 274 14.42 -8.02 -26.29
N PRO A 275 13.75 -8.63 -27.27
CA PRO A 275 13.51 -7.96 -28.56
C PRO A 275 12.56 -6.77 -28.37
N ILE A 276 12.70 -5.73 -29.19
CA ILE A 276 11.92 -4.49 -29.06
C ILE A 276 10.42 -4.77 -29.12
N GLU A 277 9.99 -5.67 -30.00
CA GLU A 277 8.59 -6.06 -30.15
C GLU A 277 8.02 -6.74 -28.90
N GLY A 278 8.88 -7.29 -28.04
CA GLY A 278 8.54 -7.90 -26.75
C GLY A 278 8.58 -6.91 -25.59
N SER A 279 9.09 -5.69 -25.78
CA SER A 279 9.17 -4.67 -24.76
C SER A 279 7.78 -4.09 -24.46
N GLY A 280 7.38 -4.11 -23.20
CA GLY A 280 6.17 -3.42 -22.72
C GLY A 280 6.18 -1.95 -23.10
N LEU A 281 7.31 -1.28 -22.97
CA LEU A 281 7.49 0.14 -23.33
C LEU A 281 7.13 0.42 -24.81
N TYR A 282 7.55 -0.44 -25.72
CA TYR A 282 7.21 -0.27 -27.14
C TYR A 282 5.75 -0.66 -27.44
N ALA A 283 5.29 -1.77 -26.87
CA ALA A 283 3.94 -2.27 -27.09
C ALA A 283 2.87 -1.28 -26.63
N THR A 284 3.05 -0.67 -25.47
CA THR A 284 2.13 0.33 -24.91
C THR A 284 1.95 1.52 -25.85
N LEU A 285 3.04 2.11 -26.35
CA LEU A 285 2.96 3.22 -27.30
C LEU A 285 2.31 2.79 -28.63
N ARG A 286 2.67 1.61 -29.14
CA ARG A 286 2.11 1.08 -30.40
C ARG A 286 0.60 0.91 -30.31
N ASP A 287 0.13 0.31 -29.23
CA ASP A 287 -1.28 0.00 -29.04
C ASP A 287 -2.10 1.27 -28.77
N ALA A 288 -1.55 2.24 -28.05
CA ALA A 288 -2.16 3.54 -27.84
C ALA A 288 -2.28 4.35 -29.15
N LEU A 289 -1.23 4.41 -29.97
CA LEU A 289 -1.25 5.12 -31.25
C LEU A 289 -2.29 4.54 -32.23
N ALA A 290 -2.68 3.28 -32.09
CA ALA A 290 -3.76 2.69 -32.88
C ALA A 290 -5.15 3.23 -32.52
N THR A 291 -5.31 3.87 -31.36
CA THR A 291 -6.58 4.38 -30.83
C THR A 291 -6.68 5.91 -30.83
N ILE A 292 -5.56 6.63 -30.91
CA ILE A 292 -5.52 8.11 -30.94
C ILE A 292 -6.14 8.62 -32.24
N ALA A 293 -7.22 9.40 -32.12
CA ALA A 293 -8.05 9.81 -33.26
C ALA A 293 -7.29 10.63 -34.32
N ASP A 294 -6.33 11.47 -33.89
CA ASP A 294 -5.57 12.37 -34.76
C ASP A 294 -4.25 11.74 -35.25
N ALA A 295 -3.97 10.49 -34.91
CA ALA A 295 -2.77 9.78 -35.33
C ALA A 295 -2.88 9.40 -36.81
N THR A 296 -2.05 10.03 -37.64
CA THR A 296 -1.91 9.68 -39.06
C THR A 296 -0.86 8.55 -39.22
N GLU A 297 -0.88 7.82 -40.36
CA GLU A 297 0.17 6.85 -40.63
C GLU A 297 1.59 7.44 -40.59
N GLU A 298 1.75 8.72 -40.96
CA GLU A 298 3.03 9.41 -40.95
C GLU A 298 3.48 9.70 -39.51
N THR A 299 2.62 10.28 -38.67
CA THR A 299 2.92 10.57 -37.26
C THR A 299 3.14 9.30 -36.44
N THR A 300 2.29 8.27 -36.63
CA THR A 300 2.45 6.96 -36.01
C THR A 300 3.80 6.34 -36.34
N ARG A 301 4.16 6.32 -37.63
CA ARG A 301 5.44 5.76 -38.10
C ARG A 301 6.63 6.54 -37.54
N ALA A 302 6.52 7.87 -37.44
CA ALA A 302 7.59 8.71 -36.91
C ALA A 302 7.79 8.47 -35.42
N LEU A 303 6.72 8.46 -34.61
CA LEU A 303 6.79 8.25 -33.17
C LEU A 303 7.27 6.83 -32.81
N LEU A 304 6.73 5.81 -33.48
CA LEU A 304 7.21 4.43 -33.32
C LEU A 304 8.68 4.27 -33.70
N GLY A 305 9.11 4.89 -34.82
CA GLY A 305 10.51 4.86 -35.20
C GLY A 305 11.44 5.56 -34.22
N SER A 306 10.99 6.67 -33.61
CA SER A 306 11.74 7.36 -32.55
C SER A 306 11.82 6.51 -31.28
N ALA A 307 10.70 5.93 -30.86
CA ALA A 307 10.66 5.05 -29.70
C ALA A 307 11.54 3.79 -29.91
N GLU A 308 11.43 3.15 -31.10
CA GLU A 308 12.25 2.00 -31.46
C GLU A 308 13.74 2.33 -31.35
N GLN A 309 14.16 3.47 -31.89
CA GLN A 309 15.55 3.91 -31.83
C GLN A 309 16.02 4.16 -30.40
N VAL A 310 15.25 4.91 -29.59
CA VAL A 310 15.60 5.22 -28.21
C VAL A 310 15.65 3.94 -27.37
N ILE A 311 14.67 3.06 -27.51
CA ILE A 311 14.64 1.79 -26.76
C ILE A 311 15.84 0.91 -27.15
N ALA A 312 16.13 0.74 -28.44
CA ALA A 312 17.19 -0.13 -28.91
C ALA A 312 18.60 0.39 -28.59
N ASP A 313 18.82 1.69 -28.82
CA ASP A 313 20.15 2.27 -28.79
C ASP A 313 20.53 2.79 -27.40
N GLU A 314 19.55 3.09 -26.54
CA GLU A 314 19.78 3.75 -25.26
C GLU A 314 19.16 3.01 -24.06
N VAL A 315 17.85 2.70 -24.08
CA VAL A 315 17.14 2.15 -22.91
C VAL A 315 17.59 0.72 -22.60
N LEU A 316 17.46 -0.22 -23.56
CA LEU A 316 17.86 -1.62 -23.34
C LEU A 316 19.34 -1.77 -22.97
N PRO A 317 20.29 -1.06 -23.63
CA PRO A 317 21.69 -1.04 -23.17
C PRO A 317 21.86 -0.54 -21.73
N SER A 318 21.12 0.48 -21.28
CA SER A 318 21.24 1.00 -19.91
C SER A 318 20.78 -0.01 -18.85
N TYR A 319 19.79 -0.86 -19.14
CA TYR A 319 19.44 -1.99 -18.27
C TYR A 319 20.59 -2.99 -18.14
N LEU A 320 21.30 -3.29 -19.22
CA LEU A 320 22.46 -4.19 -19.17
C LEU A 320 23.65 -3.57 -18.42
N GLU A 321 23.89 -2.28 -18.57
CA GLU A 321 24.93 -1.54 -17.84
C GLU A 321 24.62 -1.57 -16.32
N LEU A 322 23.38 -1.26 -15.95
CA LEU A 322 22.93 -1.31 -14.56
C LEU A 322 23.02 -2.74 -14.00
N ALA A 323 22.69 -3.77 -14.79
CA ALA A 323 22.82 -5.17 -14.37
C ALA A 323 24.28 -5.53 -14.02
N GLU A 324 25.26 -5.08 -14.79
CA GLU A 324 26.69 -5.32 -14.48
C GLU A 324 27.11 -4.56 -13.21
N PHE A 325 26.62 -3.34 -13.00
CA PHE A 325 26.86 -2.57 -11.77
C PHE A 325 26.30 -3.31 -10.54
N VAL A 326 25.02 -3.73 -10.60
CA VAL A 326 24.33 -4.45 -9.51
C VAL A 326 24.98 -5.83 -9.26
N ALA A 327 25.43 -6.54 -10.31
CA ALA A 327 26.16 -7.79 -10.15
C ALA A 327 27.49 -7.62 -9.39
N ALA A 328 28.19 -6.52 -9.64
CA ALA A 328 29.40 -6.21 -8.89
C ALA A 328 29.09 -5.88 -7.42
N MET A 329 27.95 -5.23 -7.14
CA MET A 329 27.49 -4.96 -5.77
C MET A 329 27.07 -6.27 -5.07
N ALA A 330 26.32 -7.15 -5.73
CA ALA A 330 25.90 -8.46 -5.22
C ALA A 330 27.09 -9.32 -4.78
N ALA A 331 28.18 -9.30 -5.54
CA ALA A 331 29.40 -10.03 -5.20
C ALA A 331 30.04 -9.59 -3.85
N ARG A 332 29.73 -8.39 -3.36
CA ARG A 332 30.21 -7.84 -2.08
C ARG A 332 29.17 -7.93 -0.97
N ALA A 333 27.91 -8.10 -1.31
CA ALA A 333 26.80 -8.18 -0.37
C ALA A 333 26.82 -9.47 0.46
N ASN A 334 26.17 -9.41 1.63
CA ASN A 334 25.86 -10.58 2.46
C ASN A 334 24.34 -10.90 2.41
N ASP A 335 23.90 -11.91 3.15
CA ASP A 335 22.50 -12.32 3.19
C ASP A 335 21.75 -11.80 4.44
N ASP A 336 22.29 -10.79 5.14
CA ASP A 336 21.60 -10.15 6.25
C ASP A 336 20.34 -9.42 5.76
N ALA A 337 19.18 -9.80 6.30
CA ALA A 337 17.89 -9.35 5.79
C ALA A 337 17.41 -8.01 6.39
N GLY A 338 17.77 -7.70 7.64
CA GLY A 338 17.26 -6.54 8.34
C GLY A 338 18.10 -5.27 8.13
N VAL A 339 17.46 -4.11 8.29
CA VAL A 339 18.14 -2.80 8.20
C VAL A 339 19.09 -2.52 9.38
N TRP A 340 19.07 -3.32 10.42
CA TRP A 340 20.02 -3.26 11.54
C TRP A 340 21.49 -3.36 11.10
N LYS A 341 21.78 -3.86 9.89
CA LYS A 341 23.12 -3.94 9.31
C LYS A 341 23.64 -2.60 8.81
N GLN A 342 22.78 -1.62 8.59
CA GLN A 342 23.12 -0.28 8.13
C GLN A 342 23.70 0.56 9.28
N ASP A 343 24.53 1.53 8.99
CA ASP A 343 25.23 2.34 10.01
C ASP A 343 24.26 3.05 10.98
N SER A 344 23.12 3.56 10.48
CA SER A 344 22.03 4.15 11.27
C SER A 344 20.78 3.30 11.29
N GLY A 345 20.91 1.97 11.13
CA GLY A 345 19.79 1.09 10.87
C GLY A 345 18.72 1.07 11.97
N ALA A 346 19.10 1.20 13.25
CA ALA A 346 18.15 1.26 14.35
C ALA A 346 17.32 2.56 14.34
N ASP A 347 17.97 3.71 14.07
CA ASP A 347 17.28 5.00 13.97
C ASP A 347 16.41 5.05 12.71
N TYR A 348 16.92 4.50 11.60
CA TYR A 348 16.15 4.36 10.37
C TYR A 348 14.90 3.51 10.57
N TYR A 349 15.01 2.36 11.24
CA TYR A 349 13.85 1.51 11.51
C TYR A 349 12.83 2.19 12.44
N ALA A 350 13.29 2.90 13.47
CA ALA A 350 12.41 3.68 14.33
C ALA A 350 11.66 4.78 13.54
N TYR A 351 12.36 5.47 12.62
CA TYR A 351 11.72 6.40 11.69
C TYR A 351 10.69 5.70 10.80
N CYS A 352 11.01 4.53 10.22
CA CYS A 352 10.09 3.78 9.38
C CYS A 352 8.80 3.40 10.14
N LEU A 353 8.94 2.90 11.38
CA LEU A 353 7.78 2.58 12.21
C LEU A 353 6.92 3.81 12.48
N ALA A 354 7.51 4.92 12.93
CA ALA A 354 6.77 6.15 13.23
C ALA A 354 6.09 6.74 11.99
N SER A 355 6.78 6.78 10.86
CA SER A 355 6.25 7.29 9.60
C SER A 355 5.11 6.42 9.05
N GLN A 356 5.28 5.10 9.07
CA GLN A 356 4.31 4.16 8.53
C GLN A 356 3.10 3.97 9.43
N THR A 357 3.29 3.90 10.75
CA THR A 357 2.19 3.66 11.68
C THR A 357 1.53 4.93 12.19
N THR A 358 2.17 6.08 12.03
CA THR A 358 1.76 7.36 12.64
C THR A 358 1.53 7.25 14.16
N THR A 359 2.34 6.40 14.84
CA THR A 359 2.32 6.17 16.28
C THR A 359 3.73 6.22 16.86
N ASP A 360 3.82 6.33 18.21
CA ASP A 360 5.09 6.30 18.94
C ASP A 360 5.49 4.88 19.37
N LEU A 361 4.84 3.83 18.84
CA LEU A 361 5.11 2.45 19.20
C LEU A 361 6.53 2.04 18.79
N SER A 362 7.28 1.50 19.75
CA SER A 362 8.59 0.92 19.50
C SER A 362 8.50 -0.46 18.84
N ALA A 363 9.60 -0.89 18.24
CA ALA A 363 9.73 -2.23 17.66
C ALA A 363 9.43 -3.35 18.67
N ASP A 364 9.81 -3.18 19.94
CA ASP A 364 9.56 -4.16 20.98
C ASP A 364 8.07 -4.23 21.34
N GLU A 365 7.41 -3.08 21.48
CA GLU A 365 5.96 -3.02 21.75
C GLU A 365 5.13 -3.62 20.62
N ILE A 366 5.48 -3.33 19.36
CA ILE A 366 4.82 -3.92 18.19
C ILE A 366 5.03 -5.44 18.15
N TYR A 367 6.25 -5.91 18.44
CA TYR A 367 6.57 -7.33 18.48
C TYR A 367 5.77 -8.08 19.57
N ASP A 368 5.72 -7.55 20.78
CA ASP A 368 5.00 -8.15 21.90
C ASP A 368 3.48 -8.14 21.66
N LEU A 369 2.95 -7.06 21.08
CA LEU A 369 1.56 -6.98 20.63
C LEU A 369 1.26 -8.05 19.59
N GLY A 370 2.18 -8.23 18.63
CA GLY A 370 2.07 -9.27 17.60
C GLY A 370 1.99 -10.68 18.17
N LEU A 371 2.86 -11.02 19.12
CA LEU A 371 2.82 -12.33 19.78
C LEU A 371 1.48 -12.59 20.47
N ALA A 372 0.96 -11.59 21.17
CA ALA A 372 -0.30 -11.70 21.89
C ALA A 372 -1.50 -11.83 20.93
N GLU A 373 -1.53 -11.07 19.83
CA GLU A 373 -2.59 -11.17 18.82
C GLU A 373 -2.53 -12.51 18.06
N VAL A 374 -1.35 -13.02 17.74
CA VAL A 374 -1.19 -14.34 17.12
C VAL A 374 -1.81 -15.44 18.02
N GLU A 375 -1.50 -15.44 19.33
CA GLU A 375 -2.07 -16.40 20.27
C GLU A 375 -3.59 -16.28 20.38
N ARG A 376 -4.11 -15.05 20.47
CA ARG A 376 -5.55 -14.77 20.54
C ARG A 376 -6.27 -15.31 19.30
N ILE A 377 -5.80 -14.94 18.11
CA ILE A 377 -6.48 -15.29 16.85
C ILE A 377 -6.37 -16.79 16.58
N GLN A 378 -5.23 -17.43 16.85
CA GLN A 378 -5.10 -18.89 16.72
C GLN A 378 -6.08 -19.62 17.66
N THR A 379 -6.33 -19.09 18.86
CA THR A 379 -7.31 -19.65 19.78
C THR A 379 -8.73 -19.52 19.23
N GLU A 380 -9.06 -18.39 18.63
CA GLU A 380 -10.36 -18.15 17.98
C GLU A 380 -10.54 -19.07 16.75
N ILE A 381 -9.52 -19.21 15.90
CA ILE A 381 -9.53 -20.17 14.77
C ILE A 381 -9.81 -21.59 15.25
N ARG A 382 -9.09 -22.08 16.28
CA ARG A 382 -9.29 -23.42 16.81
C ARG A 382 -10.71 -23.63 17.35
N THR A 383 -11.25 -22.60 18.00
CA THR A 383 -12.63 -22.62 18.51
C THR A 383 -13.64 -22.70 17.37
N ALA A 384 -13.51 -21.85 16.35
CA ALA A 384 -14.37 -21.86 15.18
C ALA A 384 -14.25 -23.18 14.39
N ALA A 385 -13.05 -23.66 14.14
CA ALA A 385 -12.77 -24.91 13.42
C ALA A 385 -13.37 -26.13 14.14
N ALA A 386 -13.30 -26.19 15.48
CA ALA A 386 -13.89 -27.27 16.25
C ALA A 386 -15.42 -27.36 16.07
N THR A 387 -16.13 -26.25 15.88
CA THR A 387 -17.57 -26.24 15.59
C THR A 387 -17.90 -26.86 14.23
N LEU A 388 -16.94 -26.87 13.32
CA LEU A 388 -17.03 -27.46 11.97
C LEU A 388 -16.52 -28.91 11.93
N GLY A 389 -16.06 -29.44 13.07
CA GLY A 389 -15.61 -30.83 13.19
C GLY A 389 -14.13 -31.06 12.88
N PHE A 390 -13.33 -29.99 12.73
CA PHE A 390 -11.88 -30.14 12.59
C PHE A 390 -11.23 -30.54 13.93
N ASP A 391 -10.19 -31.35 13.84
CA ASP A 391 -9.39 -31.75 15.03
C ASP A 391 -8.60 -30.56 15.57
N SER A 392 -8.75 -30.25 16.85
CA SER A 392 -8.05 -29.16 17.53
C SER A 392 -6.51 -29.36 17.61
N ALA A 393 -6.02 -30.57 17.33
CA ALA A 393 -4.60 -30.88 17.31
C ALA A 393 -3.90 -30.51 15.97
N LEU A 394 -4.65 -30.14 14.94
CA LEU A 394 -4.09 -29.73 13.66
C LEU A 394 -3.23 -28.47 13.82
N SER A 395 -2.08 -28.45 13.15
CA SER A 395 -1.31 -27.23 12.93
C SER A 395 -2.08 -26.28 12.00
N MET A 396 -1.72 -25.00 11.95
CA MET A 396 -2.34 -24.05 11.02
C MET A 396 -2.22 -24.50 9.56
N PRO A 397 -1.03 -24.94 9.06
CA PRO A 397 -0.92 -25.47 7.70
C PRO A 397 -1.82 -26.67 7.42
N GLU A 398 -1.93 -27.62 8.37
CA GLU A 398 -2.81 -28.79 8.19
C GLU A 398 -4.29 -28.41 8.19
N LEU A 399 -4.69 -27.46 9.05
CA LEU A 399 -6.07 -26.97 9.13
C LEU A 399 -6.50 -26.29 7.82
N PHE A 400 -5.71 -25.30 7.38
CA PHE A 400 -6.05 -24.53 6.19
C PHE A 400 -5.87 -25.30 4.89
N GLY A 401 -4.91 -26.26 4.85
CA GLY A 401 -4.81 -27.22 3.75
C GLY A 401 -6.08 -28.08 3.60
N ARG A 402 -6.61 -28.60 4.70
CA ARG A 402 -7.90 -29.35 4.66
C ARG A 402 -9.08 -28.46 4.32
N LEU A 403 -9.10 -27.23 4.82
CA LEU A 403 -10.16 -26.27 4.51
C LEU A 403 -10.18 -25.94 3.00
N ALA A 404 -9.00 -25.77 2.38
CA ALA A 404 -8.88 -25.57 0.94
C ALA A 404 -9.37 -26.80 0.14
N GLU A 405 -9.04 -28.02 0.60
CA GLU A 405 -9.55 -29.25 -0.01
C GLU A 405 -11.08 -29.37 0.08
N GLU A 406 -11.68 -29.00 1.22
CA GLU A 406 -13.15 -29.06 1.41
C GLU A 406 -13.90 -28.01 0.60
N THR A 407 -13.38 -26.78 0.54
CA THR A 407 -14.09 -25.66 -0.10
C THR A 407 -13.75 -25.52 -1.59
N GLY A 408 -12.60 -26.05 -2.01
CA GLY A 408 -12.12 -25.93 -3.38
C GLY A 408 -11.54 -24.57 -3.70
N THR A 409 -11.25 -24.35 -4.98
CA THR A 409 -10.66 -23.12 -5.50
C THR A 409 -11.50 -22.50 -6.60
N SER A 410 -11.37 -21.21 -6.81
CA SER A 410 -11.91 -20.42 -7.92
C SER A 410 -10.80 -19.96 -8.84
N LEU A 411 -11.08 -19.76 -10.13
CA LEU A 411 -10.12 -19.33 -11.14
C LEU A 411 -10.82 -18.59 -12.28
N GLY A 412 -10.16 -17.65 -12.91
CA GLY A 412 -10.65 -16.94 -14.09
C GLY A 412 -11.93 -16.14 -13.82
N GLU A 413 -12.84 -16.13 -14.79
CA GLU A 413 -14.12 -15.42 -14.71
C GLU A 413 -15.00 -15.85 -13.52
N ASP A 414 -14.83 -17.08 -12.99
CA ASP A 414 -15.55 -17.53 -11.79
C ASP A 414 -15.13 -16.73 -10.55
N THR A 415 -13.85 -16.34 -10.45
CA THR A 415 -13.36 -15.50 -9.35
C THR A 415 -14.01 -14.11 -9.40
N ILE A 416 -14.00 -13.45 -10.57
CA ILE A 416 -14.64 -12.14 -10.77
C ILE A 416 -16.13 -12.21 -10.40
N ALA A 417 -16.85 -13.23 -10.90
CA ALA A 417 -18.27 -13.38 -10.64
C ALA A 417 -18.59 -13.60 -9.15
N ARG A 418 -17.74 -14.35 -8.43
CA ARG A 418 -17.88 -14.56 -6.98
C ARG A 418 -17.61 -13.28 -6.20
N CYS A 419 -16.56 -12.54 -6.52
CA CYS A 419 -16.27 -11.27 -5.88
C CYS A 419 -17.42 -10.27 -6.10
N GLN A 420 -17.95 -10.16 -7.31
CA GLN A 420 -19.11 -9.29 -7.57
C GLN A 420 -20.33 -9.71 -6.76
N ALA A 421 -20.63 -11.01 -6.67
CA ALA A 421 -21.77 -11.52 -5.88
C ALA A 421 -21.60 -11.23 -4.38
N LEU A 422 -20.37 -11.28 -3.86
CA LEU A 422 -20.04 -10.92 -2.47
C LEU A 422 -20.26 -9.43 -2.21
N ILE A 423 -19.89 -8.56 -3.15
CA ILE A 423 -20.15 -7.11 -3.06
C ILE A 423 -21.66 -6.85 -3.06
N ASP A 424 -22.42 -7.48 -3.95
CA ASP A 424 -23.87 -7.30 -4.05
C ASP A 424 -24.59 -7.76 -2.77
N ASP A 425 -24.09 -8.79 -2.08
CA ASP A 425 -24.64 -9.30 -0.82
C ASP A 425 -24.27 -8.43 0.39
N ILE A 426 -23.03 -7.91 0.46
CA ILE A 426 -22.56 -7.17 1.63
C ILE A 426 -23.11 -5.74 1.71
N VAL A 427 -23.29 -5.05 0.57
CA VAL A 427 -23.76 -3.65 0.52
C VAL A 427 -25.04 -3.43 1.34
N PRO A 428 -26.15 -4.19 1.17
CA PRO A 428 -27.33 -4.01 1.99
C PRO A 428 -27.13 -4.36 3.47
N ARG A 429 -26.21 -5.26 3.81
CA ARG A 429 -25.94 -5.65 5.21
C ARG A 429 -25.27 -4.53 5.98
N VAL A 430 -24.21 -3.95 5.41
CA VAL A 430 -23.44 -2.89 6.08
C VAL A 430 -24.09 -1.51 6.03
N SER A 431 -25.15 -1.33 5.26
CA SER A 431 -25.76 -0.01 5.04
C SER A 431 -26.23 0.67 6.33
N SER A 432 -26.61 -0.09 7.36
CA SER A 432 -27.02 0.46 8.67
C SER A 432 -25.86 0.92 9.53
N ALA A 433 -24.64 0.52 9.21
CA ALA A 433 -23.43 0.94 9.91
C ALA A 433 -22.89 2.30 9.44
N PHE A 434 -23.49 2.92 8.43
CA PHE A 434 -23.03 4.19 7.84
C PHE A 434 -24.15 5.21 7.74
N LEU A 435 -23.82 6.50 7.91
CA LEU A 435 -24.79 7.61 7.68
C LEU A 435 -25.11 7.77 6.21
N ARG A 436 -24.16 7.51 5.35
CA ARG A 436 -24.28 7.64 3.89
C ARG A 436 -23.61 6.46 3.21
N MET A 437 -24.23 5.98 2.14
CA MET A 437 -23.61 5.05 1.21
C MET A 437 -23.09 5.85 0.02
N PRO A 438 -21.83 5.65 -0.40
CA PRO A 438 -21.30 6.36 -1.56
C PRO A 438 -22.06 5.99 -2.83
N THR A 439 -22.10 6.92 -3.77
CA THR A 439 -22.76 6.76 -5.08
C THR A 439 -21.79 6.37 -6.18
N GLN A 440 -20.49 6.56 -5.96
CA GLN A 440 -19.46 6.17 -6.91
C GLN A 440 -19.48 4.64 -7.11
N HIS A 441 -19.46 4.22 -8.37
CA HIS A 441 -19.46 2.80 -8.71
C HIS A 441 -18.08 2.19 -8.54
N LEU A 442 -18.09 0.93 -8.06
CA LEU A 442 -16.94 0.06 -8.01
C LEU A 442 -17.19 -1.10 -8.98
N VAL A 443 -16.16 -1.50 -9.72
CA VAL A 443 -16.20 -2.63 -10.65
C VAL A 443 -15.12 -3.65 -10.30
N VAL A 444 -15.44 -4.95 -10.44
CA VAL A 444 -14.44 -6.02 -10.32
C VAL A 444 -13.87 -6.29 -11.70
N VAL A 445 -12.56 -6.25 -11.81
CA VAL A 445 -11.82 -6.44 -13.08
C VAL A 445 -10.79 -7.54 -12.95
N ASP A 446 -10.28 -8.00 -14.09
CA ASP A 446 -9.20 -8.99 -14.16
C ASP A 446 -7.88 -8.38 -13.66
N GLY A 447 -7.34 -8.95 -12.58
CA GLY A 447 -6.07 -8.57 -11.97
C GLY A 447 -4.90 -9.47 -12.39
N GLY A 448 -5.12 -10.44 -13.27
CA GLY A 448 -4.08 -11.41 -13.61
C GLY A 448 -3.70 -12.27 -12.41
N SER A 449 -2.48 -12.16 -11.94
CA SER A 449 -2.02 -12.82 -10.71
C SER A 449 -2.25 -11.99 -9.45
N ASP A 450 -2.60 -10.71 -9.61
CA ASP A 450 -2.59 -9.71 -8.56
C ASP A 450 -3.97 -9.49 -7.94
N ILE A 451 -3.97 -8.96 -6.70
CA ILE A 451 -5.18 -8.62 -5.96
C ILE A 451 -4.96 -7.26 -5.30
N TYR A 452 -5.74 -6.26 -5.72
CA TYR A 452 -5.64 -4.91 -5.17
C TYR A 452 -6.85 -4.05 -5.58
N PHE A 453 -7.03 -2.94 -4.88
CA PHE A 453 -7.96 -1.89 -5.26
C PHE A 453 -7.22 -0.70 -5.91
N SER A 454 -7.80 -0.13 -6.97
CA SER A 454 -7.39 1.14 -7.55
C SER A 454 -8.54 2.14 -7.45
N PRO A 455 -8.33 3.33 -6.87
CA PRO A 455 -9.39 4.32 -6.75
C PRO A 455 -9.86 4.82 -8.11
N GLY A 456 -11.09 5.30 -8.16
CA GLY A 456 -11.62 6.03 -9.30
C GLY A 456 -10.95 7.40 -9.47
N THR A 457 -11.43 8.17 -10.43
CA THR A 457 -11.03 9.57 -10.56
C THR A 457 -11.91 10.48 -9.72
N LEU A 458 -11.37 11.61 -9.27
CA LEU A 458 -12.11 12.61 -8.48
C LEU A 458 -13.32 13.18 -9.27
N ASP A 459 -13.22 13.29 -10.59
CA ASP A 459 -14.30 13.74 -11.47
C ASP A 459 -15.34 12.64 -11.79
N GLY A 460 -15.13 11.41 -11.29
CA GLY A 460 -16.00 10.26 -11.52
C GLY A 460 -15.97 9.70 -12.95
N SER A 461 -15.06 10.14 -13.82
CA SER A 461 -14.94 9.65 -15.19
C SER A 461 -14.52 8.18 -15.27
N ARG A 462 -13.76 7.68 -14.28
CA ARG A 462 -13.39 6.28 -14.11
C ARG A 462 -13.87 5.78 -12.74
N PRO A 463 -14.55 4.60 -12.69
CA PRO A 463 -14.96 3.99 -11.43
C PRO A 463 -13.75 3.47 -10.64
N GLY A 464 -13.93 3.25 -9.33
CA GLY A 464 -13.01 2.45 -8.54
C GLY A 464 -12.95 1.01 -9.08
N GLN A 465 -11.78 0.39 -9.05
CA GLN A 465 -11.54 -0.93 -9.63
C GLN A 465 -10.95 -1.87 -8.58
N PHE A 466 -11.64 -2.98 -8.33
CA PHE A 466 -11.08 -4.11 -7.59
C PHE A 466 -10.51 -5.11 -8.59
N PHE A 467 -9.19 -5.24 -8.62
CA PHE A 467 -8.46 -6.18 -9.44
C PHE A 467 -8.46 -7.55 -8.76
N ALA A 468 -9.23 -8.49 -9.28
CA ALA A 468 -9.35 -9.84 -8.73
C ALA A 468 -8.38 -10.80 -9.43
N PRO A 469 -7.68 -11.71 -8.70
CA PRO A 469 -6.71 -12.62 -9.29
C PRO A 469 -7.42 -13.70 -10.11
N THR A 470 -7.10 -13.78 -11.40
CA THR A 470 -7.73 -14.71 -12.33
C THR A 470 -6.79 -15.78 -12.86
N LEU A 471 -5.48 -15.57 -12.80
CA LEU A 471 -4.48 -16.52 -13.30
C LEU A 471 -4.00 -17.52 -12.24
N VAL A 472 -4.25 -17.25 -10.95
CA VAL A 472 -3.84 -18.09 -9.83
C VAL A 472 -5.08 -18.64 -9.12
N PRO A 473 -5.18 -19.96 -8.85
CA PRO A 473 -6.31 -20.54 -8.14
C PRO A 473 -6.45 -19.95 -6.73
N GLN A 474 -7.62 -19.42 -6.40
CA GLN A 474 -7.93 -18.80 -5.11
C GLN A 474 -8.77 -19.74 -4.24
N PRO A 475 -8.39 -19.99 -2.96
CA PRO A 475 -9.24 -20.72 -2.04
C PRO A 475 -10.60 -20.03 -1.87
N ILE A 476 -11.70 -20.74 -2.10
CA ILE A 476 -13.06 -20.16 -2.04
C ILE A 476 -13.35 -19.58 -0.65
N TYR A 477 -12.83 -20.19 0.41
CA TYR A 477 -13.03 -19.70 1.78
C TYR A 477 -12.36 -18.34 2.05
N GLY A 478 -11.30 -17.98 1.31
CA GLY A 478 -10.60 -16.72 1.45
C GLY A 478 -11.21 -15.56 0.67
N LEU A 479 -11.99 -15.83 -0.40
CA LEU A 479 -12.53 -14.79 -1.26
C LEU A 479 -13.42 -13.75 -0.54
N PRO A 480 -14.27 -14.10 0.43
CA PRO A 480 -15.10 -13.10 1.10
C PRO A 480 -14.27 -12.01 1.80
N THR A 481 -13.28 -12.40 2.61
CA THR A 481 -12.52 -11.44 3.39
C THR A 481 -11.72 -10.49 2.51
N VAL A 482 -11.06 -11.02 1.49
CA VAL A 482 -10.31 -10.21 0.51
C VAL A 482 -11.25 -9.26 -0.26
N THR A 483 -12.43 -9.73 -0.67
CA THR A 483 -13.42 -8.88 -1.33
C THR A 483 -13.90 -7.73 -0.43
N TYR A 484 -14.10 -8.00 0.86
CA TYR A 484 -14.50 -6.95 1.81
C TYR A 484 -13.37 -5.99 2.15
N HIS A 485 -12.12 -6.44 2.11
CA HIS A 485 -10.93 -5.62 2.24
C HIS A 485 -10.77 -4.65 1.07
N GLU A 486 -10.78 -5.19 -0.17
CA GLU A 486 -10.51 -4.39 -1.36
C GLU A 486 -11.71 -3.54 -1.81
N ALA A 487 -12.94 -4.05 -1.62
CA ALA A 487 -14.13 -3.40 -2.15
C ALA A 487 -14.97 -2.72 -1.06
N VAL A 488 -15.99 -3.43 -0.54
CA VAL A 488 -16.98 -2.89 0.40
C VAL A 488 -17.05 -3.81 1.63
N PRO A 489 -16.93 -3.24 2.83
CA PRO A 489 -16.76 -1.84 3.21
C PRO A 489 -15.31 -1.33 3.33
N GLY A 490 -14.34 -1.99 2.68
CA GLY A 490 -12.91 -1.69 2.73
C GLY A 490 -12.47 -0.50 1.87
N HIS A 491 -11.33 -0.66 1.15
CA HIS A 491 -10.68 0.41 0.38
C HIS A 491 -11.61 1.10 -0.63
N GLY A 492 -12.40 0.33 -1.39
CA GLY A 492 -13.31 0.90 -2.38
C GLY A 492 -14.38 1.78 -1.78
N PHE A 493 -14.91 1.39 -0.63
CA PHE A 493 -15.86 2.19 0.13
C PHE A 493 -15.20 3.45 0.73
N GLN A 494 -14.05 3.30 1.39
CA GLN A 494 -13.27 4.38 1.99
C GLN A 494 -12.95 5.46 0.95
N SER A 495 -12.38 5.07 -0.19
CA SER A 495 -12.01 5.97 -1.28
C SER A 495 -13.23 6.72 -1.84
N ALA A 496 -14.35 6.02 -2.06
CA ALA A 496 -15.57 6.63 -2.55
C ALA A 496 -16.16 7.65 -1.57
N VAL A 497 -16.14 7.37 -0.26
CA VAL A 497 -16.58 8.33 0.77
C VAL A 497 -15.69 9.56 0.79
N ALA A 498 -14.36 9.38 0.72
CA ALA A 498 -13.41 10.49 0.70
C ALA A 498 -13.57 11.38 -0.54
N TYR A 499 -13.81 10.78 -1.72
CA TYR A 499 -13.98 11.53 -2.97
C TYR A 499 -15.34 12.24 -3.07
N GLU A 500 -16.37 11.76 -2.38
CA GLU A 500 -17.66 12.43 -2.28
C GLU A 500 -17.72 13.44 -1.13
N ALA A 501 -16.69 13.49 -0.27
CA ALA A 501 -16.57 14.51 0.76
C ALA A 501 -16.09 15.84 0.16
N ASP A 502 -16.51 16.95 0.77
CA ASP A 502 -16.07 18.29 0.37
C ASP A 502 -14.70 18.62 1.01
N ILE A 503 -13.68 17.86 0.61
CA ILE A 503 -12.29 18.02 1.10
C ILE A 503 -11.38 18.53 -0.03
N PRO A 504 -10.34 19.32 0.30
CA PRO A 504 -9.42 19.81 -0.72
C PRO A 504 -8.71 18.67 -1.47
N PRO A 505 -8.48 18.78 -2.80
CA PRO A 505 -7.83 17.74 -3.60
C PRO A 505 -6.46 17.31 -3.06
N TYR A 506 -5.69 18.24 -2.49
CA TYR A 506 -4.39 17.91 -1.90
C TYR A 506 -4.49 17.06 -0.63
N ILE A 507 -5.60 17.16 0.12
CA ILE A 507 -5.90 16.25 1.25
C ILE A 507 -6.38 14.90 0.73
N ALA A 508 -7.26 14.89 -0.28
CA ALA A 508 -7.77 13.66 -0.88
C ALA A 508 -6.64 12.79 -1.51
N GLY A 509 -5.56 13.43 -1.95
CA GLY A 509 -4.38 12.75 -2.50
C GLY A 509 -3.33 12.33 -1.46
N MET A 510 -3.53 12.63 -0.17
CA MET A 510 -2.61 12.17 0.88
C MET A 510 -2.93 10.74 1.30
N SER A 511 -1.87 10.00 1.67
CA SER A 511 -2.01 8.64 2.15
C SER A 511 -1.29 8.44 3.47
N PHE A 512 -1.99 7.77 4.40
CA PHE A 512 -1.45 7.30 5.68
C PHE A 512 -1.72 5.80 5.78
N THR A 513 -0.72 5.00 5.45
CA THR A 513 -0.86 3.54 5.29
C THR A 513 -1.54 2.85 6.50
N SER A 514 -1.23 3.30 7.72
CA SER A 514 -1.88 2.74 8.92
C SER A 514 -3.36 3.09 9.05
N PHE A 515 -3.80 4.16 8.39
CA PHE A 515 -5.22 4.51 8.33
C PHE A 515 -5.93 3.65 7.28
N SER A 516 -5.45 3.65 6.03
CA SER A 516 -6.12 2.94 4.94
C SER A 516 -6.13 1.43 5.13
N GLU A 517 -4.99 0.83 5.45
CA GLU A 517 -4.88 -0.60 5.71
C GLU A 517 -5.56 -1.01 7.03
N GLY A 518 -5.46 -0.14 8.03
CA GLY A 518 -6.16 -0.32 9.30
C GLY A 518 -7.67 -0.32 9.13
N TRP A 519 -8.20 0.58 8.30
CA TRP A 519 -9.62 0.62 7.95
C TRP A 519 -10.04 -0.65 7.18
N ALA A 520 -9.30 -1.04 6.14
CA ALA A 520 -9.65 -2.19 5.33
C ALA A 520 -9.67 -3.50 6.16
N LEU A 521 -8.70 -3.68 7.06
CA LEU A 521 -8.69 -4.82 7.99
C LEU A 521 -9.81 -4.73 9.05
N TYR A 522 -10.14 -3.52 9.50
CA TYR A 522 -11.31 -3.28 10.34
C TYR A 522 -12.62 -3.61 9.62
N ALA A 523 -12.71 -3.28 8.33
CA ALA A 523 -13.86 -3.54 7.47
C ALA A 523 -14.16 -5.04 7.31
N GLU A 524 -13.12 -5.89 7.25
CA GLU A 524 -13.27 -7.36 7.27
C GLU A 524 -14.00 -7.83 8.54
N ARG A 525 -13.64 -7.25 9.69
CA ARG A 525 -14.29 -7.53 10.96
C ARG A 525 -15.71 -6.96 11.01
N LEU A 526 -15.91 -5.73 10.52
CA LEU A 526 -17.24 -5.11 10.44
C LEU A 526 -18.19 -5.96 9.60
N ALA A 527 -17.72 -6.49 8.47
CA ALA A 527 -18.52 -7.41 7.64
C ALA A 527 -18.97 -8.66 8.44
N TRP A 528 -18.09 -9.21 9.31
CA TRP A 528 -18.45 -10.29 10.21
C TRP A 528 -19.50 -9.86 11.26
N GLU A 529 -19.34 -8.69 11.87
CA GLU A 529 -20.28 -8.13 12.85
C GLU A 529 -21.66 -7.89 12.24
N GLU A 530 -21.73 -7.54 10.94
CA GLU A 530 -22.96 -7.34 10.16
C GLU A 530 -23.50 -8.64 9.52
N GLY A 531 -23.01 -9.82 9.94
CA GLY A 531 -23.57 -11.13 9.61
C GLY A 531 -23.21 -11.67 8.24
N ALA A 532 -22.17 -11.16 7.58
CA ALA A 532 -21.73 -11.65 6.25
C ALA A 532 -21.32 -13.14 6.25
N TYR A 533 -20.97 -13.67 7.40
CA TYR A 533 -20.49 -15.06 7.54
C TYR A 533 -21.48 -15.98 8.26
N ASP A 534 -22.71 -15.55 8.60
CA ASP A 534 -23.68 -16.34 9.36
C ASP A 534 -24.02 -17.65 8.66
N GLU A 535 -24.09 -17.64 7.33
CA GLU A 535 -24.34 -18.83 6.51
C GLU A 535 -23.05 -19.39 5.86
N ASN A 536 -21.88 -18.78 6.12
CA ASN A 536 -20.59 -19.16 5.57
C ASN A 536 -19.51 -19.30 6.65
N PRO A 537 -19.57 -20.30 7.52
CA PRO A 537 -18.60 -20.46 8.61
C PRO A 537 -17.18 -20.80 8.11
N TYR A 538 -17.01 -21.36 6.92
CA TYR A 538 -15.70 -21.56 6.29
C TYR A 538 -15.08 -20.23 5.87
N GLY A 539 -15.88 -19.31 5.35
CA GLY A 539 -15.44 -17.95 5.04
C GLY A 539 -14.97 -17.20 6.29
N ASN A 540 -15.62 -17.41 7.46
CA ASN A 540 -15.15 -16.82 8.72
C ASN A 540 -13.78 -17.38 9.16
N LEU A 541 -13.46 -18.65 8.87
CA LEU A 541 -12.09 -19.14 9.07
C LEU A 541 -11.10 -18.45 8.13
N GLY A 542 -11.51 -18.15 6.89
CA GLY A 542 -10.71 -17.35 5.97
C GLY A 542 -10.43 -15.93 6.50
N ARG A 543 -11.46 -15.25 7.02
CA ARG A 543 -11.30 -13.95 7.68
C ARG A 543 -10.31 -14.01 8.85
N LEU A 544 -10.42 -15.02 9.68
CA LEU A 544 -9.49 -15.22 10.81
C LEU A 544 -8.07 -15.55 10.35
N GLN A 545 -7.90 -16.29 9.25
CA GLN A 545 -6.57 -16.52 8.66
C GLN A 545 -5.95 -15.22 8.17
N ASP A 546 -6.73 -14.36 7.54
CA ASP A 546 -6.29 -13.06 7.05
C ASP A 546 -5.93 -12.11 8.21
N GLU A 547 -6.74 -12.08 9.27
CA GLU A 547 -6.41 -11.33 10.49
C GLU A 547 -5.13 -11.88 11.15
N LEU A 548 -4.96 -13.20 11.20
CA LEU A 548 -3.77 -13.86 11.73
C LEU A 548 -2.52 -13.52 10.90
N PHE A 549 -2.65 -13.50 9.59
CA PHE A 549 -1.57 -13.08 8.68
C PHE A 549 -1.06 -11.68 9.02
N ARG A 550 -1.97 -10.71 9.21
CA ARG A 550 -1.61 -9.34 9.60
C ARG A 550 -1.06 -9.25 11.03
N ALA A 551 -1.50 -10.12 11.95
CA ALA A 551 -0.90 -10.21 13.28
C ALA A 551 0.53 -10.78 13.25
N VAL A 552 0.78 -11.79 12.40
CA VAL A 552 2.13 -12.37 12.22
C VAL A 552 3.12 -11.35 11.66
N ARG A 553 2.67 -10.40 10.83
CA ARG A 553 3.50 -9.30 10.34
C ARG A 553 4.07 -8.44 11.47
N LEU A 554 3.30 -8.20 12.56
CA LEU A 554 3.80 -7.48 13.75
C LEU A 554 4.97 -8.18 14.44
N VAL A 555 5.14 -9.49 14.22
CA VAL A 555 6.25 -10.27 14.77
C VAL A 555 7.41 -10.33 13.78
N VAL A 556 7.11 -10.56 12.50
CA VAL A 556 8.12 -10.83 11.46
C VAL A 556 8.89 -9.56 11.08
N ASP A 557 8.22 -8.43 10.90
CA ASP A 557 8.86 -7.16 10.53
C ASP A 557 9.87 -6.68 11.60
N PRO A 558 9.49 -6.52 12.89
CA PRO A 558 10.48 -6.24 13.94
C PRO A 558 11.48 -7.41 14.13
N GLY A 559 11.07 -8.65 13.87
CA GLY A 559 11.95 -9.82 13.84
C GLY A 559 13.14 -9.61 12.93
N LEU A 560 12.88 -9.22 11.68
CA LEU A 560 13.88 -8.93 10.66
C LEU A 560 14.73 -7.70 11.02
N HIS A 561 14.08 -6.57 11.32
CA HIS A 561 14.73 -5.25 11.36
C HIS A 561 15.32 -4.87 12.72
N ALA A 562 14.77 -5.37 13.82
CA ALA A 562 15.26 -5.08 15.17
C ALA A 562 15.86 -6.31 15.87
N LYS A 563 15.31 -7.50 15.67
CA LYS A 563 15.73 -8.71 16.39
C LYS A 563 16.68 -9.60 15.59
N ARG A 564 17.11 -9.16 14.41
CA ARG A 564 18.14 -9.79 13.57
C ARG A 564 17.76 -11.20 13.10
N TRP A 565 16.48 -11.43 12.82
CA TRP A 565 16.07 -12.70 12.23
C TRP A 565 16.67 -12.87 10.84
N ALA A 566 17.05 -14.10 10.53
CA ALA A 566 17.40 -14.48 9.17
C ALA A 566 16.15 -14.60 8.31
N TYR A 567 16.28 -14.45 7.00
CA TYR A 567 15.19 -14.61 6.02
C TYR A 567 14.42 -15.93 6.22
N GLU A 568 15.14 -17.07 6.26
CA GLU A 568 14.50 -18.37 6.45
C GLU A 568 13.76 -18.50 7.79
N GLN A 569 14.25 -17.85 8.85
CA GLN A 569 13.56 -17.84 10.14
C GLN A 569 12.22 -17.10 10.06
N ALA A 570 12.16 -16.00 9.33
CA ALA A 570 10.95 -15.22 9.10
C ALA A 570 9.93 -16.03 8.27
N VAL A 571 10.40 -16.67 7.19
CA VAL A 571 9.58 -17.55 6.34
C VAL A 571 9.00 -18.71 7.16
N GLU A 572 9.85 -19.45 7.90
CA GLU A 572 9.41 -20.59 8.71
C GLU A 572 8.38 -20.16 9.79
N TYR A 573 8.64 -19.05 10.47
CA TYR A 573 7.71 -18.54 11.47
C TYR A 573 6.33 -18.22 10.84
N MET A 574 6.32 -17.55 9.69
CA MET A 574 5.12 -17.12 9.03
C MET A 574 4.30 -18.31 8.48
N VAL A 575 4.93 -19.25 7.77
CA VAL A 575 4.27 -20.47 7.27
C VAL A 575 3.63 -21.25 8.41
N ASN A 576 4.40 -21.53 9.48
CA ASN A 576 3.93 -22.34 10.59
C ASN A 576 2.78 -21.71 11.39
N ASN A 577 2.72 -20.38 11.45
CA ASN A 577 1.71 -19.69 12.23
C ASN A 577 0.46 -19.32 11.44
N THR A 578 0.54 -19.11 10.11
CA THR A 578 -0.58 -18.69 9.27
C THR A 578 -1.21 -19.83 8.46
N GLY A 579 -0.43 -20.83 8.10
CA GLY A 579 -0.83 -21.87 7.13
C GLY A 579 -0.95 -21.36 5.70
N LEU A 580 -0.35 -20.21 5.38
CA LEU A 580 -0.23 -19.70 4.02
C LEU A 580 0.81 -20.48 3.23
N ASP A 581 0.68 -20.46 1.91
CA ASP A 581 1.59 -21.15 0.99
C ASP A 581 3.01 -20.56 1.03
N GLU A 582 4.02 -21.42 1.08
CA GLU A 582 5.42 -20.99 1.27
C GLU A 582 5.92 -20.04 0.15
N PRO A 583 5.65 -20.25 -1.15
CA PRO A 583 6.02 -19.30 -2.18
C PRO A 583 5.45 -17.91 -1.97
N TYR A 584 4.18 -17.80 -1.57
CA TYR A 584 3.54 -16.53 -1.22
C TYR A 584 4.21 -15.88 0.00
N VAL A 585 4.47 -16.67 1.05
CA VAL A 585 5.16 -16.19 2.26
C VAL A 585 6.56 -15.67 1.94
N ARG A 586 7.30 -16.35 1.05
CA ARG A 586 8.63 -15.90 0.61
C ARG A 586 8.57 -14.52 -0.05
N SER A 587 7.65 -14.32 -0.98
CA SER A 587 7.43 -13.01 -1.62
C SER A 587 7.08 -11.92 -0.59
N GLU A 588 6.23 -12.24 0.39
CA GLU A 588 5.86 -11.32 1.45
C GLU A 588 7.06 -10.95 2.35
N VAL A 589 7.87 -11.91 2.75
CA VAL A 589 9.08 -11.63 3.56
C VAL A 589 10.09 -10.81 2.76
N GLU A 590 10.25 -11.04 1.46
CA GLU A 590 11.08 -10.21 0.57
C GLU A 590 10.57 -8.76 0.52
N ARG A 591 9.24 -8.56 0.46
CA ARG A 591 8.64 -7.24 0.58
C ARG A 591 8.97 -6.56 1.91
N TYR A 592 8.85 -7.28 3.04
CA TYR A 592 9.17 -6.69 4.35
C TYR A 592 10.63 -6.27 4.45
N ILE A 593 11.57 -7.02 3.85
CA ILE A 593 12.99 -6.65 3.82
C ILE A 593 13.21 -5.28 3.17
N VAL A 594 12.46 -4.97 2.12
CA VAL A 594 12.67 -3.74 1.33
C VAL A 594 11.80 -2.57 1.78
N THR A 595 10.68 -2.85 2.46
CA THR A 595 9.74 -1.84 2.98
C THR A 595 9.58 -1.92 4.51
N PRO A 596 10.63 -1.64 5.29
CA PRO A 596 10.60 -1.78 6.74
C PRO A 596 9.49 -0.94 7.38
N GLY A 597 8.74 -1.55 8.29
CA GLY A 597 7.64 -0.90 9.02
C GLY A 597 6.30 -0.85 8.27
N GLN A 598 6.26 -1.10 6.95
CA GLN A 598 4.99 -1.08 6.20
C GLN A 598 4.06 -2.24 6.62
N ALA A 599 4.62 -3.44 6.77
CA ALA A 599 3.82 -4.63 7.04
C ALA A 599 3.06 -4.59 8.38
N VAL A 600 3.50 -3.79 9.35
CA VAL A 600 2.84 -3.67 10.66
C VAL A 600 1.64 -2.72 10.65
N THR A 601 1.50 -1.87 9.64
CA THR A 601 0.48 -0.80 9.56
C THR A 601 -0.94 -1.34 9.62
N TYR A 602 -1.21 -2.42 8.93
CA TYR A 602 -2.52 -3.10 8.86
C TYR A 602 -3.11 -3.36 10.24
N LYS A 603 -2.36 -4.10 11.04
CA LYS A 603 -2.87 -4.53 12.34
C LYS A 603 -2.79 -3.42 13.38
N VAL A 604 -1.78 -2.57 13.36
CA VAL A 604 -1.69 -1.37 14.23
C VAL A 604 -2.88 -0.46 13.98
N GLY A 605 -3.18 -0.14 12.71
CA GLY A 605 -4.31 0.70 12.34
C GLY A 605 -5.66 0.10 12.76
N MET A 606 -5.90 -1.19 12.45
CA MET A 606 -7.12 -1.88 12.88
C MET A 606 -7.32 -1.82 14.40
N LEU A 607 -6.26 -2.12 15.16
CA LEU A 607 -6.34 -2.13 16.62
C LEU A 607 -6.63 -0.73 17.17
N ARG A 608 -6.05 0.32 16.56
CA ARG A 608 -6.33 1.69 16.95
C ARG A 608 -7.79 2.07 16.67
N ILE A 609 -8.32 1.77 15.50
CA ILE A 609 -9.73 2.05 15.17
C ILE A 609 -10.67 1.30 16.12
N LEU A 610 -10.37 0.04 16.43
CA LEU A 610 -11.15 -0.75 17.39
C LEU A 610 -11.09 -0.16 18.81
N ASP A 611 -9.92 0.24 19.28
CA ASP A 611 -9.74 0.85 20.61
C ASP A 611 -10.53 2.15 20.73
N LEU A 612 -10.44 3.02 19.71
CA LEU A 612 -11.21 4.26 19.64
C LEU A 612 -12.72 4.01 19.64
N ARG A 613 -13.18 3.01 18.90
CA ARG A 613 -14.59 2.61 18.86
C ARG A 613 -15.09 2.12 20.22
N GLU A 614 -14.37 1.20 20.85
CA GLU A 614 -14.78 0.65 22.15
C GLU A 614 -14.69 1.69 23.25
N ARG A 615 -13.73 2.62 23.21
CA ARG A 615 -13.64 3.75 24.11
C ARG A 615 -14.85 4.69 23.96
N ALA A 616 -15.17 5.11 22.74
CA ALA A 616 -16.36 5.94 22.48
C ALA A 616 -17.64 5.27 22.97
N LYS A 617 -17.79 3.98 22.70
CA LYS A 617 -18.92 3.16 23.15
C LYS A 617 -19.02 3.05 24.68
N ALA A 618 -17.88 2.88 25.36
CA ALA A 618 -17.84 2.81 26.82
C ALA A 618 -18.19 4.15 27.48
N GLU A 619 -17.73 5.27 26.92
CA GLU A 619 -17.96 6.61 27.48
C GLU A 619 -19.34 7.19 27.14
N LEU A 620 -19.89 6.90 25.98
CA LEU A 620 -21.19 7.41 25.53
C LEU A 620 -22.36 6.47 25.88
N GLY A 621 -22.12 5.17 26.11
CA GLY A 621 -23.17 4.21 26.44
C GLY A 621 -24.28 4.19 25.39
N ASP A 622 -25.54 4.47 25.82
CA ASP A 622 -26.72 4.42 24.94
C ASP A 622 -26.76 5.55 23.89
N THR A 623 -25.92 6.57 24.00
CA THR A 623 -25.82 7.68 23.02
C THR A 623 -24.77 7.41 21.94
N PHE A 624 -24.02 6.33 22.04
CA PHE A 624 -23.07 5.94 20.99
C PHE A 624 -23.79 5.58 19.68
N SER A 625 -23.31 6.14 18.59
CA SER A 625 -23.80 5.87 17.24
C SER A 625 -22.68 5.32 16.36
N LEU A 626 -22.76 4.06 15.95
CA LEU A 626 -21.77 3.46 15.06
C LEU A 626 -21.71 4.17 13.69
N PRO A 627 -22.83 4.58 13.07
CA PRO A 627 -22.78 5.35 11.84
C PRO A 627 -22.11 6.71 11.97
N GLU A 628 -22.28 7.41 13.11
CA GLU A 628 -21.58 8.69 13.35
C GLU A 628 -20.09 8.48 13.59
N PHE A 629 -19.72 7.44 14.33
CA PHE A 629 -18.32 7.05 14.49
C PHE A 629 -17.64 6.81 13.14
N HIS A 630 -18.28 6.05 12.25
CA HIS A 630 -17.72 5.79 10.91
C HIS A 630 -17.69 7.06 10.03
N ASP A 631 -18.64 7.96 10.16
CA ASP A 631 -18.63 9.24 9.42
C ASP A 631 -17.44 10.12 9.85
N ILE A 632 -17.08 10.11 11.14
CA ILE A 632 -15.90 10.80 11.66
C ILE A 632 -14.61 10.13 11.14
N VAL A 633 -14.56 8.81 11.14
CA VAL A 633 -13.38 8.09 10.65
C VAL A 633 -13.12 8.38 9.17
N LEU A 634 -14.16 8.34 8.32
CA LEU A 634 -14.01 8.36 6.86
C LEU A 634 -14.20 9.73 6.21
N GLY A 635 -14.88 10.66 6.90
CA GLY A 635 -15.39 11.90 6.29
C GLY A 635 -14.33 12.97 6.00
N HIS A 636 -13.07 12.75 6.38
CA HIS A 636 -11.99 13.75 6.29
C HIS A 636 -10.81 13.30 5.40
N GLY A 637 -10.96 12.24 4.61
CA GLY A 637 -9.86 11.60 3.92
C GLY A 637 -9.01 10.75 4.88
N GLU A 638 -7.79 10.39 4.47
CA GLU A 638 -6.88 9.64 5.34
C GLU A 638 -6.23 10.56 6.39
N LEU A 639 -6.11 10.05 7.62
CA LEU A 639 -5.63 10.79 8.76
C LEU A 639 -4.47 10.06 9.45
N PRO A 640 -3.48 10.78 10.00
CA PRO A 640 -2.65 10.23 11.06
C PRO A 640 -3.51 9.71 12.22
N LEU A 641 -3.13 8.58 12.80
CA LEU A 641 -3.95 7.93 13.84
C LEU A 641 -4.09 8.76 15.13
N ASP A 642 -3.15 9.66 15.42
CA ASP A 642 -3.23 10.61 16.53
C ASP A 642 -4.28 11.72 16.27
N LEU A 643 -4.38 12.19 15.03
CA LEU A 643 -5.43 13.14 14.66
C LEU A 643 -6.82 12.47 14.66
N LEU A 644 -6.92 11.22 14.22
CA LEU A 644 -8.15 10.45 14.34
C LEU A 644 -8.57 10.30 15.81
N GLU A 645 -7.63 9.98 16.71
CA GLU A 645 -7.91 9.90 18.14
C GLU A 645 -8.51 11.20 18.69
N ARG A 646 -7.92 12.35 18.33
CA ARG A 646 -8.43 13.65 18.74
C ARG A 646 -9.85 13.91 18.26
N LEU A 647 -10.18 13.58 17.00
CA LEU A 647 -11.54 13.74 16.48
C LEU A 647 -12.56 12.89 17.25
N ILE A 648 -12.17 11.70 17.63
CA ILE A 648 -13.02 10.82 18.45
C ILE A 648 -13.16 11.36 19.88
N ASP A 649 -12.11 11.97 20.46
CA ASP A 649 -12.21 12.66 21.77
C ASP A 649 -13.16 13.86 21.71
N GLU A 650 -13.12 14.64 20.63
CA GLU A 650 -14.03 15.75 20.37
C GLU A 650 -15.49 15.24 20.28
N TYR A 651 -15.73 14.17 19.50
CA TYR A 651 -17.03 13.51 19.40
C TYR A 651 -17.58 13.05 20.75
N ILE A 652 -16.75 12.40 21.56
CA ILE A 652 -17.13 11.96 22.90
C ILE A 652 -17.53 13.16 23.76
N ALA A 653 -16.71 14.21 23.77
CA ALA A 653 -16.95 15.41 24.56
C ALA A 653 -18.25 16.14 24.17
N GLU A 654 -18.56 16.23 22.89
CA GLU A 654 -19.79 16.85 22.36
C GLU A 654 -21.05 16.09 22.78
N HIS A 655 -21.00 14.77 22.90
CA HIS A 655 -22.15 13.94 23.26
C HIS A 655 -22.29 13.67 24.76
N GLN A 656 -21.29 14.05 25.57
CA GLN A 656 -21.39 14.03 27.04
C GLN A 656 -21.97 15.31 27.65
N GLY A 657 -22.04 16.42 26.88
CA GLY A 657 -22.57 17.73 27.30
C GLY A 657 -24.04 17.84 27.02
#